data_0c0c1157a9e7c3e506a4756184f0abaf
#
_entry.id   0c0c1157a9e7c3e506a4756184f0abaf
#
_cell.length_a   1.000
_cell.length_b   1.000
_cell.length_c   1.000
_cell.angle_alpha   90.00
_cell.angle_beta   90.00
_cell.angle_gamma   90.00
#
_symmetry.space_group_name_H-M   'P 1'
#
loop_
_entity.id
_entity.type
_entity.pdbx_description
1 polymer ?
#
loop_
_entity_poly.entity_id
_entity_poly.type
_entity_poly.pdbx_seq_one_letter_code
_entity_poly.pdbx_strand_id
1 'polypeptide(L)'
;MTYTIEKVTTLIGARRYGDNDTNIGFILTDSRSLCFPEETLFFALKSERNDGHNYIPELYRRGVKNFVVTNVPKGYASDYPGANFLKVVNTLEALQRLAERHRDEFNIPIVGITGSNGKTMVKEWLYQLLSPSMFVTRSPRSYNSQIGVPLSVWLMNEQTQVGVFEAGISMPGEMLALRDIIQPTIAVLTNLGAAHQENFSSLEEKCREKLILFHDAETVIYDGADEVINKVIAEYPDYKGEKLFWSLKNPEAPFYVKNIEKQQSVSVITYIYKGEEDSFSIPFIDDASVQNAIISAVVAVKLGLSAEDIDKRMAQLEPVAMRLEVKVGQHGCTLINDSYNSDINSLDIALDFMNRRPDHRGRRHTLILSDIYQSGQEPEALYKEVSDLARKRGVVKFIGIGPELCKQHDEIQISEKFFFPNVEEFIASEVFASLRDEVILLKGARQFGFDQLTELLVQKVHETTLEVNLNAVVANLNYYRAFMKSETKLVCMIKADGYGAGAVEIAKTLQDHRVDYLAVAVADEGVTLRKNGITSNIMIMNPEMTAFKTMFDYDLEPEVYSFRLLDALIKAAEKEGVTGFPVHIKLDTGMHRMGFDPENDMEELIGKLKHQNAIIPRSVFSHFVGSDDDSFDDFSAHQFELFDKGSKQLQAAFDHKILRHICNSAGIEHFPERQLDMCRLGLGLYGINSRNNKTINCVSTLKTTILQMHNVKAGDSVGYSRKTILDRDSVIAAIPIGYADGLNRRLGNRHAYCLVNGQKADYVGNICMDVAMIDVTDIACKEGDPVEIFGEHLPVQTLSDILETIPYEVLTTISNRVKRVYFQD
;
A
#
# COMPACT_ATOMS: atom_id res chain seq x y z
N MET A 1 8.16 -11.19 16.75
CA MET A 1 9.38 -11.41 17.57
C MET A 1 9.61 -10.17 18.41
N THR A 2 9.74 -10.29 19.73
CA THR A 2 9.94 -9.17 20.64
C THR A 2 11.25 -9.36 21.42
N TYR A 3 11.90 -8.26 21.77
CA TYR A 3 13.15 -8.26 22.53
C TYR A 3 12.95 -7.52 23.86
N THR A 4 13.53 -8.01 24.94
CA THR A 4 13.57 -7.23 26.18
C THR A 4 14.45 -5.99 26.00
N ILE A 5 14.12 -4.90 26.68
CA ILE A 5 14.91 -3.67 26.63
C ILE A 5 16.37 -3.90 27.05
N GLU A 6 16.62 -4.86 27.95
CA GLU A 6 17.98 -5.25 28.37
C GLU A 6 18.74 -5.92 27.22
N LYS A 7 18.11 -6.88 26.50
CA LYS A 7 18.71 -7.50 25.31
C LYS A 7 19.03 -6.43 24.25
N VAL A 8 18.08 -5.52 23.96
CA VAL A 8 18.33 -4.41 23.03
C VAL A 8 19.50 -3.55 23.47
N THR A 9 19.55 -3.14 24.75
CA THR A 9 20.63 -2.34 25.31
C THR A 9 21.99 -2.98 25.05
N THR A 10 22.09 -4.31 25.28
CA THR A 10 23.30 -5.09 25.03
C THR A 10 23.65 -5.15 23.54
N LEU A 11 22.68 -5.44 22.68
CA LEU A 11 22.87 -5.58 21.22
C LEU A 11 23.42 -4.31 20.59
N ILE A 12 22.93 -3.14 20.99
CA ILE A 12 23.37 -1.85 20.43
C ILE A 12 24.57 -1.23 21.19
N GLY A 13 25.01 -1.86 22.30
CA GLY A 13 26.11 -1.35 23.14
C GLY A 13 25.78 -0.03 23.84
N ALA A 14 24.52 0.16 24.21
CA ALA A 14 24.05 1.38 24.84
C ALA A 14 24.27 1.40 26.36
N ARG A 15 24.33 2.60 26.95
CA ARG A 15 24.17 2.80 28.40
C ARG A 15 22.71 3.17 28.70
N ARG A 16 22.03 2.31 29.45
CA ARG A 16 20.64 2.50 29.84
C ARG A 16 20.51 3.50 31.02
N TYR A 17 19.55 4.41 30.88
CA TYR A 17 19.07 5.33 31.91
C TYR A 17 17.56 5.10 32.06
N GLY A 18 17.11 4.62 33.19
CA GLY A 18 15.77 4.12 33.46
C GLY A 18 15.81 2.65 33.88
N ASP A 19 14.75 2.20 34.54
CA ASP A 19 14.63 0.88 35.15
C ASP A 19 13.33 0.14 34.75
N ASN A 20 12.57 0.70 33.84
CA ASN A 20 11.30 0.11 33.40
C ASN A 20 11.56 -1.06 32.45
N ASP A 21 11.22 -2.26 32.86
CA ASP A 21 11.37 -3.46 32.04
C ASP A 21 10.23 -3.53 31.02
N THR A 22 10.59 -3.39 29.74
CA THR A 22 9.66 -3.39 28.62
C THR A 22 10.14 -4.34 27.52
N ASN A 23 9.19 -4.79 26.71
CA ASN A 23 9.47 -5.53 25.49
C ASN A 23 9.44 -4.60 24.30
N ILE A 24 10.35 -4.78 23.38
CA ILE A 24 10.47 -4.02 22.13
C ILE A 24 10.09 -4.90 20.96
N GLY A 25 9.00 -4.55 20.30
CA GLY A 25 8.52 -5.18 19.07
C GLY A 25 8.67 -4.27 17.85
N PHE A 26 8.64 -2.95 18.07
CA PHE A 26 8.56 -1.95 17.02
C PHE A 26 9.71 -0.95 17.09
N ILE A 27 10.28 -0.63 15.92
CA ILE A 27 11.25 0.45 15.76
C ILE A 27 10.57 1.64 15.12
N LEU A 28 10.83 2.83 15.65
CA LEU A 28 10.30 4.09 15.17
C LEU A 28 11.43 5.08 14.89
N THR A 29 11.41 5.70 13.71
CA THR A 29 12.32 6.79 13.32
C THR A 29 11.56 8.05 12.89
N ASP A 30 10.25 7.92 12.64
CA ASP A 30 9.34 9.00 12.26
C ASP A 30 8.11 9.01 13.17
N SER A 31 7.89 10.07 13.93
CA SER A 31 6.81 10.20 14.91
C SER A 31 5.39 10.00 14.34
N ARG A 32 5.23 10.22 13.04
CA ARG A 32 3.96 10.05 12.33
C ARG A 32 3.53 8.59 12.18
N SER A 33 4.50 7.67 12.21
CA SER A 33 4.27 6.23 12.01
C SER A 33 4.08 5.43 13.30
N LEU A 34 3.88 6.10 14.44
CA LEU A 34 3.70 5.44 15.74
C LEU A 34 2.41 4.60 15.77
N CYS A 35 2.52 3.30 16.13
CA CYS A 35 1.39 2.38 16.24
C CYS A 35 1.24 1.71 17.61
N PHE A 36 2.27 1.14 18.19
CA PHE A 36 2.24 0.47 19.50
C PHE A 36 3.18 1.18 20.48
N PRO A 37 2.73 2.24 21.17
CA PRO A 37 3.62 3.11 21.94
C PRO A 37 4.44 2.39 23.02
N GLU A 38 3.83 1.47 23.76
CA GLU A 38 4.47 0.79 24.90
C GLU A 38 5.63 -0.12 24.49
N GLU A 39 5.53 -0.74 23.30
CA GLU A 39 6.54 -1.66 22.75
C GLU A 39 7.44 -1.00 21.70
N THR A 40 7.30 0.31 21.51
CA THR A 40 8.09 1.07 20.54
C THR A 40 9.41 1.53 21.12
N LEU A 41 10.49 1.32 20.36
CA LEU A 41 11.80 1.92 20.57
C LEU A 41 12.00 3.03 19.53
N PHE A 42 12.03 4.27 19.96
CA PHE A 42 12.28 5.41 19.09
C PHE A 42 13.76 5.72 18.96
N PHE A 43 14.27 5.79 17.75
CA PHE A 43 15.63 6.23 17.43
C PHE A 43 15.63 7.74 17.11
N ALA A 44 16.20 8.54 17.96
CA ALA A 44 16.36 9.99 17.75
C ALA A 44 17.48 10.27 16.74
N LEU A 45 17.19 10.01 15.46
CA LEU A 45 18.14 10.22 14.36
C LEU A 45 18.39 11.73 14.16
N LYS A 46 19.63 12.07 13.81
CA LYS A 46 20.04 13.45 13.56
C LYS A 46 20.55 13.59 12.13
N SER A 47 20.04 14.56 11.42
CA SER A 47 20.50 14.98 10.10
C SER A 47 20.82 16.49 10.09
N GLU A 48 21.34 17.01 8.98
CA GLU A 48 21.60 18.45 8.83
C GLU A 48 20.35 19.33 8.98
N ARG A 49 19.17 18.77 8.64
CA ARG A 49 17.90 19.51 8.59
C ARG A 49 16.97 19.21 9.76
N ASN A 50 17.18 18.11 10.48
CA ASN A 50 16.27 17.66 11.54
C ASN A 50 17.01 16.92 12.66
N ASP A 51 16.55 17.12 13.90
CA ASP A 51 17.04 16.42 15.08
C ASP A 51 15.90 15.68 15.77
N GLY A 52 15.96 14.37 15.72
CA GLY A 52 14.95 13.46 16.30
C GLY A 52 14.73 13.66 17.80
N HIS A 53 15.71 14.19 18.53
CA HIS A 53 15.57 14.45 19.96
C HIS A 53 14.45 15.48 20.26
N ASN A 54 14.11 16.34 19.33
CA ASN A 54 13.04 17.32 19.48
C ASN A 54 11.64 16.71 19.59
N TYR A 55 11.46 15.45 19.12
CA TYR A 55 10.17 14.74 19.15
C TYR A 55 9.95 13.91 20.42
N ILE A 56 10.96 13.78 21.28
CA ILE A 56 10.87 12.97 22.52
C ILE A 56 9.72 13.42 23.42
N PRO A 57 9.49 14.73 23.72
CA PRO A 57 8.40 15.15 24.59
C PRO A 57 7.02 14.81 24.05
N GLU A 58 6.83 14.93 22.74
CA GLU A 58 5.58 14.56 22.06
C GLU A 58 5.35 13.05 22.12
N LEU A 59 6.34 12.25 21.71
CA LEU A 59 6.25 10.80 21.70
C LEU A 59 6.04 10.22 23.10
N TYR A 60 6.68 10.81 24.12
CA TYR A 60 6.45 10.41 25.51
C TYR A 60 5.00 10.64 25.95
N ARG A 61 4.41 11.80 25.60
CA ARG A 61 2.98 12.07 25.86
C ARG A 61 2.05 11.11 25.12
N ARG A 62 2.48 10.58 23.97
CA ARG A 62 1.77 9.57 23.17
C ARG A 62 2.01 8.13 23.68
N GLY A 63 2.72 7.95 24.79
CA GLY A 63 2.90 6.66 25.45
C GLY A 63 4.21 5.95 25.17
N VAL A 64 5.08 6.47 24.29
CA VAL A 64 6.41 5.87 24.06
C VAL A 64 7.28 6.01 25.30
N LYS A 65 7.88 4.91 25.73
CA LYS A 65 8.73 4.86 26.94
C LYS A 65 10.19 4.53 26.65
N ASN A 66 10.55 4.15 25.42
CA ASN A 66 11.90 3.70 25.10
C ASN A 66 12.49 4.54 23.98
N PHE A 67 13.66 5.14 24.24
CA PHE A 67 14.33 6.10 23.37
C PHE A 67 15.81 5.78 23.20
N VAL A 68 16.31 5.69 21.97
CA VAL A 68 17.74 5.64 21.65
C VAL A 68 18.20 7.06 21.32
N VAL A 69 19.17 7.57 22.08
CA VAL A 69 19.58 8.96 22.05
C VAL A 69 21.10 9.11 22.09
N THR A 70 21.62 10.20 21.54
CA THR A 70 23.02 10.59 21.74
C THR A 70 23.19 11.38 23.05
N ASN A 71 22.17 12.11 23.48
CA ASN A 71 22.16 12.90 24.71
C ASN A 71 20.90 12.61 25.52
N VAL A 72 21.10 12.18 26.74
CA VAL A 72 19.97 11.97 27.68
C VAL A 72 19.46 13.33 28.15
N PRO A 73 18.12 13.58 28.11
CA PRO A 73 17.56 14.84 28.58
C PRO A 73 17.93 15.11 30.05
N LYS A 74 18.28 16.37 30.36
CA LYS A 74 18.50 16.78 31.75
C LYS A 74 17.17 16.64 32.52
N GLY A 75 17.21 16.06 33.71
CA GLY A 75 15.99 15.83 34.47
C GLY A 75 15.13 14.67 34.01
N TYR A 76 15.68 13.75 33.20
CA TYR A 76 14.93 12.66 32.58
C TYR A 76 14.09 11.85 33.59
N ALA A 77 14.58 11.65 34.82
CA ALA A 77 13.89 10.86 35.85
C ALA A 77 12.63 11.57 36.37
N SER A 78 12.63 12.92 36.43
CA SER A 78 11.48 13.73 36.84
C SER A 78 10.51 14.03 35.71
N ASP A 79 11.04 14.33 34.51
CA ASP A 79 10.26 14.82 33.39
C ASP A 79 9.67 13.69 32.54
N TYR A 80 10.30 12.51 32.60
CA TYR A 80 9.88 11.30 31.85
C TYR A 80 9.84 10.06 32.75
N PRO A 81 9.01 10.04 33.81
CA PRO A 81 8.94 8.91 34.74
C PRO A 81 8.57 7.60 34.03
N GLY A 82 9.33 6.54 34.32
CA GLY A 82 9.17 5.23 33.70
C GLY A 82 9.68 5.13 32.25
N ALA A 83 10.38 6.14 31.72
CA ALA A 83 11.01 6.04 30.43
C ALA A 83 12.43 5.47 30.52
N ASN A 84 12.85 4.74 29.49
CA ASN A 84 14.20 4.28 29.27
C ASN A 84 14.88 5.14 28.20
N PHE A 85 16.08 5.64 28.49
CA PHE A 85 16.95 6.31 27.53
C PHE A 85 18.20 5.45 27.32
N LEU A 86 18.36 4.92 26.10
CA LEU A 86 19.51 4.14 25.70
C LEU A 86 20.50 5.09 25.02
N LYS A 87 21.53 5.51 25.78
CA LYS A 87 22.55 6.42 25.28
C LYS A 87 23.57 5.68 24.42
N VAL A 88 23.74 6.15 23.19
CA VAL A 88 24.73 5.67 22.22
C VAL A 88 25.59 6.81 21.69
N VAL A 89 26.67 6.47 21.00
CA VAL A 89 27.52 7.47 20.33
C VAL A 89 26.84 7.97 19.04
N ASN A 90 26.26 7.07 18.28
CA ASN A 90 25.60 7.35 17.00
C ASN A 90 24.31 6.53 16.91
N THR A 91 23.17 7.22 16.76
CA THR A 91 21.85 6.58 16.74
C THR A 91 21.61 5.81 15.44
N LEU A 92 22.20 6.23 14.31
CA LEU A 92 22.11 5.50 13.04
C LEU A 92 22.87 4.17 13.10
N GLU A 93 24.12 4.20 13.57
CA GLU A 93 24.93 2.99 13.76
C GLU A 93 24.27 2.02 14.77
N ALA A 94 23.62 2.55 15.80
CA ALA A 94 22.86 1.72 16.76
C ALA A 94 21.65 1.05 16.09
N LEU A 95 20.93 1.75 15.23
CA LEU A 95 19.83 1.20 14.44
C LEU A 95 20.32 0.09 13.50
N GLN A 96 21.41 0.34 12.77
CA GLN A 96 22.03 -0.62 11.87
C GLN A 96 22.47 -1.88 12.60
N ARG A 97 23.17 -1.71 13.74
CA ARG A 97 23.61 -2.83 14.59
C ARG A 97 22.45 -3.66 15.14
N LEU A 98 21.37 -3.00 15.56
CA LEU A 98 20.19 -3.72 16.03
C LEU A 98 19.57 -4.57 14.91
N ALA A 99 19.45 -4.02 13.71
CA ALA A 99 18.94 -4.74 12.56
C ALA A 99 19.84 -5.90 12.12
N GLU A 100 21.17 -5.70 12.13
CA GLU A 100 22.16 -6.74 11.89
C GLU A 100 21.97 -7.91 12.87
N ARG A 101 21.88 -7.63 14.16
CA ARG A 101 21.69 -8.66 15.19
C ARG A 101 20.32 -9.33 15.11
N HIS A 102 19.30 -8.60 14.69
CA HIS A 102 18.01 -9.20 14.40
C HIS A 102 18.08 -10.14 13.19
N ARG A 103 18.83 -9.77 12.15
CA ARG A 103 19.09 -10.60 10.97
C ARG A 103 19.78 -11.92 11.32
N ASP A 104 20.71 -11.92 12.27
CA ASP A 104 21.45 -13.10 12.73
C ASP A 104 20.55 -14.21 13.31
N GLU A 105 19.33 -13.88 13.76
CA GLU A 105 18.38 -14.85 14.32
C GLU A 105 17.69 -15.71 13.24
N PHE A 106 17.89 -15.41 11.94
CA PHE A 106 17.18 -16.07 10.84
C PHE A 106 18.13 -16.86 9.93
N ASN A 107 17.87 -18.15 9.81
CA ASN A 107 18.58 -19.03 8.86
C ASN A 107 17.67 -19.41 7.69
N ILE A 108 17.35 -18.42 6.87
CA ILE A 108 16.45 -18.51 5.71
C ILE A 108 17.10 -17.87 4.49
N PRO A 109 16.65 -18.19 3.27
CA PRO A 109 17.09 -17.49 2.07
C PRO A 109 16.80 -15.98 2.15
N ILE A 110 17.85 -15.18 1.89
CA ILE A 110 17.75 -13.71 1.81
C ILE A 110 18.26 -13.25 0.46
N VAL A 111 17.39 -12.58 -0.29
CA VAL A 111 17.72 -11.97 -1.58
C VAL A 111 18.05 -10.51 -1.35
N GLY A 112 19.32 -10.15 -1.58
CA GLY A 112 19.79 -8.76 -1.56
C GLY A 112 19.90 -8.22 -2.99
N ILE A 113 19.19 -7.14 -3.30
CA ILE A 113 19.09 -6.60 -4.65
C ILE A 113 19.79 -5.24 -4.71
N THR A 114 20.82 -5.12 -5.55
CA THR A 114 21.44 -3.83 -5.88
C THR A 114 21.43 -3.58 -7.38
N GLY A 115 21.86 -2.39 -7.80
CA GLY A 115 21.90 -1.97 -9.18
C GLY A 115 21.59 -0.48 -9.33
N SER A 116 21.72 0.04 -10.54
CA SER A 116 21.36 1.43 -10.83
C SER A 116 19.83 1.59 -10.98
N ASN A 117 19.22 0.79 -11.82
CA ASN A 117 17.78 0.77 -12.08
C ASN A 117 17.21 -0.65 -11.89
N GLY A 118 15.88 -0.80 -11.82
CA GLY A 118 15.18 -2.08 -11.78
C GLY A 118 15.05 -2.74 -10.39
N LYS A 119 15.79 -2.29 -9.36
CA LYS A 119 15.75 -2.89 -8.01
C LYS A 119 14.34 -3.09 -7.46
N THR A 120 13.56 -2.02 -7.45
CA THR A 120 12.18 -2.05 -6.94
C THR A 120 11.28 -2.94 -7.78
N MET A 121 11.43 -2.91 -9.12
CA MET A 121 10.65 -3.79 -10.00
C MET A 121 10.95 -5.27 -9.74
N VAL A 122 12.23 -5.64 -9.68
CA VAL A 122 12.65 -7.02 -9.38
C VAL A 122 12.14 -7.45 -8.00
N LYS A 123 12.25 -6.58 -6.98
CA LYS A 123 11.73 -6.86 -5.63
C LYS A 123 10.21 -7.11 -5.63
N GLU A 124 9.43 -6.22 -6.25
CA GLU A 124 7.97 -6.36 -6.27
C GLU A 124 7.53 -7.57 -7.11
N TRP A 125 8.19 -7.84 -8.23
CA TRP A 125 7.89 -9.02 -9.04
C TRP A 125 8.30 -10.32 -8.33
N LEU A 126 9.42 -10.34 -7.63
CA LEU A 126 9.77 -11.47 -6.77
C LEU A 126 8.72 -11.70 -5.69
N TYR A 127 8.19 -10.64 -5.09
CA TYR A 127 7.09 -10.77 -4.14
C TYR A 127 5.84 -11.39 -4.80
N GLN A 128 5.45 -10.93 -5.98
CA GLN A 128 4.31 -11.50 -6.73
C GLN A 128 4.55 -12.97 -7.10
N LEU A 129 5.77 -13.35 -7.45
CA LEU A 129 6.11 -14.72 -7.80
C LEU A 129 6.14 -15.67 -6.60
N LEU A 130 6.67 -15.22 -5.46
CA LEU A 130 6.97 -16.06 -4.31
C LEU A 130 5.82 -16.11 -3.29
N SER A 131 5.11 -14.99 -3.08
CA SER A 131 4.10 -14.87 -2.02
C SER A 131 2.92 -15.87 -2.11
N PRO A 132 2.51 -16.38 -3.29
CA PRO A 132 1.50 -17.44 -3.35
C PRO A 132 1.93 -18.78 -2.72
N SER A 133 3.24 -19.00 -2.55
CA SER A 133 3.79 -20.27 -2.03
C SER A 133 4.59 -20.09 -0.74
N MET A 134 5.04 -18.89 -0.41
CA MET A 134 5.98 -18.62 0.69
C MET A 134 5.61 -17.34 1.43
N PHE A 135 5.88 -17.31 2.73
CA PHE A 135 5.78 -16.06 3.49
C PHE A 135 7.01 -15.18 3.26
N VAL A 136 6.84 -14.15 2.42
CA VAL A 136 7.92 -13.25 1.99
C VAL A 136 7.93 -11.97 2.81
N THR A 137 9.06 -11.63 3.42
CA THR A 137 9.30 -10.29 3.97
C THR A 137 10.12 -9.49 2.98
N ARG A 138 9.63 -8.31 2.56
CA ARG A 138 10.34 -7.44 1.62
C ARG A 138 10.49 -6.02 2.13
N SER A 139 11.42 -5.27 1.53
CA SER A 139 11.51 -3.82 1.76
C SER A 139 10.19 -3.14 1.41
N PRO A 140 9.57 -2.40 2.35
CA PRO A 140 8.40 -1.58 2.03
C PRO A 140 8.80 -0.48 1.03
N ARG A 141 7.99 -0.24 0.01
CA ARG A 141 8.27 0.79 -1.00
C ARG A 141 9.72 0.68 -1.53
N SER A 142 10.47 1.77 -1.54
CA SER A 142 11.90 1.80 -1.91
C SER A 142 12.79 2.06 -0.69
N TYR A 143 12.57 1.35 0.42
CA TYR A 143 13.39 1.43 1.64
C TYR A 143 14.74 0.75 1.42
N ASN A 144 15.63 1.41 0.68
CA ASN A 144 16.92 0.88 0.24
C ASN A 144 18.14 1.67 0.79
N SER A 145 17.90 2.69 1.65
CA SER A 145 18.92 3.57 2.22
C SER A 145 19.48 3.03 3.54
N GLN A 146 20.47 3.75 4.09
CA GLN A 146 21.09 3.47 5.40
C GLN A 146 20.11 3.42 6.58
N ILE A 147 18.91 4.02 6.44
CA ILE A 147 17.82 3.96 7.43
C ILE A 147 16.76 2.95 6.98
N GLY A 148 16.43 2.94 5.70
CA GLY A 148 15.34 2.11 5.18
C GLY A 148 15.61 0.62 5.25
N VAL A 149 16.86 0.19 5.00
CA VAL A 149 17.26 -1.23 5.05
C VAL A 149 17.14 -1.80 6.48
N PRO A 150 17.67 -1.16 7.54
CA PRO A 150 17.45 -1.61 8.91
C PRO A 150 15.97 -1.78 9.26
N LEU A 151 15.13 -0.81 8.90
CA LEU A 151 13.69 -0.87 9.14
C LEU A 151 13.03 -2.02 8.37
N SER A 152 13.50 -2.31 7.16
CA SER A 152 12.99 -3.42 6.35
C SER A 152 13.35 -4.79 6.93
N VAL A 153 14.60 -4.95 7.34
CA VAL A 153 15.11 -6.20 7.94
C VAL A 153 14.42 -6.48 9.28
N TRP A 154 14.16 -5.45 10.10
CA TRP A 154 13.41 -5.58 11.35
C TRP A 154 12.00 -6.16 11.18
N LEU A 155 11.43 -6.08 9.99
CA LEU A 155 10.13 -6.65 9.70
C LEU A 155 10.10 -8.19 9.64
N MET A 156 11.24 -8.86 9.57
CA MET A 156 11.28 -10.33 9.61
C MET A 156 10.76 -10.85 10.94
N ASN A 157 10.08 -11.97 10.90
CA ASN A 157 9.53 -12.64 12.06
C ASN A 157 9.57 -14.17 11.88
N GLU A 158 9.09 -14.92 12.85
CA GLU A 158 9.10 -16.39 12.87
C GLU A 158 8.35 -17.04 11.69
N GLN A 159 7.47 -16.31 11.01
CA GLN A 159 6.74 -16.78 9.82
C GLN A 159 7.53 -16.56 8.54
N THR A 160 8.52 -15.67 8.53
CA THR A 160 9.28 -15.32 7.33
C THR A 160 10.04 -16.53 6.80
N GLN A 161 9.77 -16.90 5.56
CA GLN A 161 10.45 -18.00 4.86
C GLN A 161 11.48 -17.51 3.85
N VAL A 162 11.28 -16.30 3.31
CA VAL A 162 12.22 -15.63 2.39
C VAL A 162 12.24 -14.13 2.68
N GLY A 163 13.44 -13.54 2.75
CA GLY A 163 13.61 -12.08 2.79
C GLY A 163 14.01 -11.54 1.43
N VAL A 164 13.45 -10.39 1.00
CA VAL A 164 13.82 -9.72 -0.27
C VAL A 164 14.06 -8.24 0.02
N PHE A 165 15.33 -7.82 -0.02
CA PHE A 165 15.73 -6.48 0.40
C PHE A 165 16.51 -5.73 -0.69
N GLU A 166 16.17 -4.45 -0.86
CA GLU A 166 16.88 -3.55 -1.76
C GLU A 166 18.07 -2.90 -1.05
N ALA A 167 19.24 -2.85 -1.70
CA ALA A 167 20.42 -2.11 -1.27
C ALA A 167 20.74 -0.98 -2.26
N GLY A 168 20.46 0.25 -1.89
CA GLY A 168 20.75 1.46 -2.65
C GLY A 168 21.90 2.25 -2.04
N ILE A 169 22.82 2.71 -2.86
CA ILE A 169 23.95 3.54 -2.46
C ILE A 169 23.98 4.83 -3.25
N SER A 170 24.40 5.89 -2.60
CA SER A 170 24.65 7.20 -3.19
C SER A 170 26.13 7.60 -3.11
N MET A 171 26.87 7.07 -2.14
CA MET A 171 28.25 7.40 -1.85
C MET A 171 29.11 6.14 -1.71
N PRO A 172 30.42 6.20 -1.98
CA PRO A 172 31.36 5.14 -1.64
C PRO A 172 31.35 4.83 -0.13
N GLY A 173 31.50 3.54 0.20
CA GLY A 173 31.55 3.04 1.59
C GLY A 173 30.17 2.73 2.21
N GLU A 174 29.06 3.05 1.52
CA GLU A 174 27.72 2.80 2.05
C GLU A 174 27.29 1.32 1.95
N MET A 175 27.77 0.59 0.94
CA MET A 175 27.33 -0.78 0.69
C MET A 175 27.78 -1.75 1.77
N LEU A 176 28.91 -1.50 2.43
CA LEU A 176 29.43 -2.35 3.48
C LEU A 176 28.42 -2.48 4.64
N ALA A 177 27.89 -1.36 5.13
CA ALA A 177 26.90 -1.36 6.19
C ALA A 177 25.61 -2.07 5.76
N LEU A 178 25.16 -1.86 4.51
CA LEU A 178 23.95 -2.52 3.98
C LEU A 178 24.14 -4.03 3.83
N ARG A 179 25.33 -4.48 3.40
CA ARG A 179 25.70 -5.90 3.33
C ARG A 179 25.63 -6.54 4.70
N ASP A 180 26.23 -5.92 5.71
CA ASP A 180 26.29 -6.45 7.07
C ASP A 180 24.89 -6.56 7.72
N ILE A 181 23.97 -5.69 7.32
CA ILE A 181 22.58 -5.74 7.78
C ILE A 181 21.76 -6.80 7.01
N ILE A 182 21.87 -6.86 5.68
CA ILE A 182 21.07 -7.76 4.85
C ILE A 182 21.59 -9.20 4.94
N GLN A 183 22.92 -9.38 4.93
CA GLN A 183 23.62 -10.67 4.87
C GLN A 183 22.93 -11.60 3.85
N PRO A 184 22.98 -11.25 2.55
CA PRO A 184 22.25 -11.98 1.54
C PRO A 184 22.84 -13.36 1.33
N THR A 185 21.98 -14.38 1.21
CA THR A 185 22.37 -15.69 0.68
C THR A 185 22.36 -15.70 -0.84
N ILE A 186 21.50 -14.88 -1.44
CA ILE A 186 21.42 -14.63 -2.88
C ILE A 186 21.58 -13.14 -3.11
N ALA A 187 22.65 -12.73 -3.78
CA ALA A 187 22.89 -11.33 -4.12
C ALA A 187 22.66 -11.09 -5.63
N VAL A 188 21.93 -10.04 -5.94
CA VAL A 188 21.48 -9.71 -7.29
C VAL A 188 21.94 -8.33 -7.70
N LEU A 189 22.59 -8.21 -8.86
CA LEU A 189 22.88 -6.95 -9.55
C LEU A 189 21.97 -6.81 -10.76
N THR A 190 21.04 -5.85 -10.73
CA THR A 190 20.06 -5.67 -11.80
C THR A 190 20.70 -5.10 -13.06
N ASN A 191 21.38 -3.98 -12.93
CA ASN A 191 22.15 -3.36 -14.00
C ASN A 191 23.14 -2.32 -13.46
N LEU A 192 24.04 -1.87 -14.35
CA LEU A 192 24.98 -0.79 -14.09
C LEU A 192 24.65 0.40 -14.99
N GLY A 193 24.49 1.59 -14.42
CA GLY A 193 24.13 2.80 -15.15
C GLY A 193 24.61 4.08 -14.46
N ALA A 194 24.34 5.25 -15.05
CA ALA A 194 24.90 6.53 -14.63
C ALA A 194 24.25 7.15 -13.37
N ALA A 195 23.20 6.56 -12.77
CA ALA A 195 22.58 7.10 -11.57
C ALA A 195 23.60 7.29 -10.43
N HIS A 196 23.65 8.49 -9.80
CA HIS A 196 24.62 8.88 -8.76
C HIS A 196 26.09 8.79 -9.18
N GLN A 197 26.40 8.93 -10.47
CA GLN A 197 27.77 8.81 -11.00
C GLN A 197 28.71 9.91 -10.48
N GLU A 198 28.18 11.07 -10.10
CA GLU A 198 28.97 12.21 -9.58
C GLU A 198 29.83 11.87 -8.37
N ASN A 199 29.41 10.87 -7.59
CA ASN A 199 30.10 10.43 -6.38
C ASN A 199 31.11 9.33 -6.60
N PHE A 200 31.29 8.87 -7.85
CA PHE A 200 32.19 7.80 -8.24
C PHE A 200 33.09 8.24 -9.41
N SER A 201 34.38 7.93 -9.31
CA SER A 201 35.36 8.33 -10.34
C SER A 201 35.22 7.55 -11.66
N SER A 202 34.65 6.35 -11.63
CA SER A 202 34.38 5.50 -12.78
C SER A 202 33.24 4.54 -12.57
N LEU A 203 32.77 3.94 -13.67
CA LEU A 203 31.74 2.91 -13.65
C LEU A 203 32.23 1.64 -12.94
N GLU A 204 33.52 1.31 -13.12
CA GLU A 204 34.17 0.19 -12.43
C GLU A 204 34.23 0.39 -10.91
N GLU A 205 34.57 1.59 -10.44
CA GLU A 205 34.55 1.89 -9.01
C GLU A 205 33.17 1.71 -8.43
N LYS A 206 32.16 2.23 -9.08
CA LYS A 206 30.76 2.07 -8.69
C LYS A 206 30.31 0.61 -8.72
N CYS A 207 30.79 -0.16 -9.70
CA CYS A 207 30.55 -1.60 -9.77
C CYS A 207 31.18 -2.30 -8.57
N ARG A 208 32.45 -2.01 -8.23
CA ARG A 208 33.13 -2.59 -7.05
C ARG A 208 32.36 -2.30 -5.77
N GLU A 209 31.89 -1.06 -5.59
CA GLU A 209 31.12 -0.69 -4.42
C GLU A 209 29.82 -1.50 -4.33
N LYS A 210 29.07 -1.66 -5.45
CA LYS A 210 27.85 -2.48 -5.48
C LYS A 210 28.13 -3.95 -5.23
N LEU A 211 29.23 -4.48 -5.75
CA LEU A 211 29.62 -5.88 -5.60
C LEU A 211 30.10 -6.24 -4.19
N ILE A 212 30.30 -5.26 -3.29
CA ILE A 212 30.48 -5.54 -1.86
C ILE A 212 29.32 -6.38 -1.30
N LEU A 213 28.09 -6.18 -1.81
CA LEU A 213 26.92 -6.99 -1.46
C LEU A 213 27.10 -8.48 -1.80
N PHE A 214 27.96 -8.82 -2.76
CA PHE A 214 28.19 -10.19 -3.24
C PHE A 214 29.16 -10.98 -2.36
N HIS A 215 29.95 -10.32 -1.53
CA HIS A 215 31.15 -10.87 -0.93
C HIS A 215 30.92 -12.19 -0.18
N ASP A 216 29.89 -12.28 0.62
CA ASP A 216 29.58 -13.44 1.47
C ASP A 216 28.34 -14.21 0.99
N ALA A 217 27.77 -13.85 -0.16
CA ALA A 217 26.57 -14.51 -0.70
C ALA A 217 26.91 -15.92 -1.22
N GLU A 218 26.01 -16.88 -0.99
CA GLU A 218 26.12 -18.24 -1.52
C GLU A 218 25.93 -18.29 -3.03
N THR A 219 25.11 -17.41 -3.56
CA THR A 219 24.81 -17.29 -4.99
C THR A 219 24.78 -15.84 -5.42
N VAL A 220 25.43 -15.52 -6.54
CA VAL A 220 25.41 -14.20 -7.14
C VAL A 220 24.76 -14.25 -8.52
N ILE A 221 23.86 -13.28 -8.78
CA ILE A 221 23.06 -13.21 -10.01
C ILE A 221 23.33 -11.87 -10.69
N TYR A 222 23.73 -11.92 -11.98
CA TYR A 222 24.04 -10.74 -12.79
C TYR A 222 23.92 -11.02 -14.28
N ASP A 223 23.98 -9.99 -15.11
CA ASP A 223 24.05 -10.10 -16.57
C ASP A 223 25.48 -10.47 -17.01
N GLY A 224 25.65 -11.68 -17.51
CA GLY A 224 26.92 -12.18 -18.03
C GLY A 224 27.34 -11.55 -19.38
N ALA A 225 26.54 -10.71 -19.99
CA ALA A 225 26.90 -9.97 -21.20
C ALA A 225 27.50 -8.58 -20.91
N ASP A 226 27.41 -8.10 -19.67
CA ASP A 226 27.99 -6.81 -19.26
C ASP A 226 29.51 -6.91 -19.03
N GLU A 227 30.27 -6.19 -19.87
CA GLU A 227 31.76 -6.26 -19.85
C GLU A 227 32.35 -5.66 -18.56
N VAL A 228 31.73 -4.59 -18.01
CA VAL A 228 32.22 -3.94 -16.80
C VAL A 228 32.01 -4.85 -15.60
N ILE A 229 30.81 -5.45 -15.49
CA ILE A 229 30.48 -6.39 -14.41
C ILE A 229 31.45 -7.59 -14.47
N ASN A 230 31.60 -8.21 -15.64
CA ASN A 230 32.51 -9.34 -15.82
C ASN A 230 33.97 -9.00 -15.48
N LYS A 231 34.45 -7.82 -15.89
CA LYS A 231 35.81 -7.35 -15.56
C LYS A 231 36.01 -7.23 -14.05
N VAL A 232 35.04 -6.60 -13.35
CA VAL A 232 35.16 -6.40 -11.90
C VAL A 232 34.99 -7.72 -11.14
N ILE A 233 34.05 -8.60 -11.56
CA ILE A 233 33.91 -9.94 -10.95
C ILE A 233 35.16 -10.79 -11.10
N ALA A 234 35.90 -10.63 -12.19
CA ALA A 234 37.18 -11.32 -12.39
C ALA A 234 38.30 -10.87 -11.41
N GLU A 235 38.16 -9.68 -10.80
CA GLU A 235 39.05 -9.20 -9.74
C GLU A 235 38.88 -9.98 -8.41
N TYR A 236 37.82 -10.78 -8.28
CA TYR A 236 37.52 -11.62 -7.10
C TYR A 236 37.67 -13.13 -7.42
N PRO A 237 38.86 -13.62 -7.67
CA PRO A 237 39.09 -15.03 -8.05
C PRO A 237 38.77 -16.01 -6.93
N ASP A 238 38.83 -15.57 -5.67
CA ASP A 238 38.60 -16.39 -4.49
C ASP A 238 37.10 -16.50 -4.06
N TYR A 239 36.19 -15.90 -4.82
CA TYR A 239 34.77 -16.05 -4.53
C TYR A 239 34.33 -17.51 -4.69
N LYS A 240 33.88 -18.12 -3.59
CA LYS A 240 33.55 -19.55 -3.50
C LYS A 240 32.09 -19.90 -3.79
N GLY A 241 31.25 -18.88 -3.88
CA GLY A 241 29.82 -19.05 -4.13
C GLY A 241 29.51 -19.39 -5.59
N GLU A 242 28.24 -19.74 -5.84
CA GLU A 242 27.72 -20.01 -7.18
C GLU A 242 27.59 -18.72 -7.98
N LYS A 243 28.14 -18.67 -9.20
CA LYS A 243 27.92 -17.60 -10.17
C LYS A 243 26.79 -17.98 -11.11
N LEU A 244 25.55 -17.61 -10.76
CA LEU A 244 24.36 -17.89 -11.57
C LEU A 244 24.06 -16.69 -12.47
N PHE A 245 24.94 -16.44 -13.48
CA PHE A 245 24.72 -15.37 -14.44
C PHE A 245 23.80 -15.84 -15.57
N TRP A 246 23.02 -14.88 -16.09
CA TRP A 246 22.19 -15.09 -17.27
C TRP A 246 22.83 -14.44 -18.51
N SER A 247 22.52 -14.96 -19.70
CA SER A 247 23.00 -14.38 -20.94
C SER A 247 22.12 -14.72 -22.12
N LEU A 248 21.96 -13.74 -23.04
CA LEU A 248 21.34 -13.92 -24.36
C LEU A 248 22.34 -14.40 -25.43
N LYS A 249 23.64 -14.22 -25.18
CA LYS A 249 24.70 -14.42 -26.20
C LYS A 249 25.56 -15.65 -25.93
N ASN A 250 25.64 -16.08 -24.68
CA ASN A 250 26.50 -17.18 -24.26
C ASN A 250 25.67 -18.44 -23.96
N PRO A 251 25.67 -19.46 -24.83
CA PRO A 251 24.94 -20.71 -24.59
C PRO A 251 25.46 -21.54 -23.40
N GLU A 252 26.66 -21.26 -22.92
CA GLU A 252 27.27 -21.91 -21.76
C GLU A 252 26.90 -21.23 -20.44
N ALA A 253 26.10 -20.15 -20.50
CA ALA A 253 25.62 -19.49 -19.29
C ALA A 253 24.75 -20.44 -18.45
N PRO A 254 24.89 -20.44 -17.11
CA PRO A 254 24.06 -21.26 -16.21
C PRO A 254 22.56 -21.06 -16.42
N PHE A 255 22.14 -19.83 -16.77
CA PHE A 255 20.81 -19.51 -17.22
C PHE A 255 20.89 -18.87 -18.62
N TYR A 256 20.72 -19.69 -19.64
CA TYR A 256 20.80 -19.23 -21.04
C TYR A 256 19.45 -18.83 -21.55
N VAL A 257 19.27 -17.58 -21.92
CA VAL A 257 18.08 -17.07 -22.60
C VAL A 257 18.22 -17.34 -24.09
N LYS A 258 17.53 -18.36 -24.58
CA LYS A 258 17.64 -18.85 -25.97
C LYS A 258 16.94 -17.95 -26.96
N ASN A 259 15.75 -17.45 -26.60
CA ASN A 259 14.94 -16.60 -27.47
C ASN A 259 14.05 -15.65 -26.65
N ILE A 260 13.78 -14.48 -27.23
CA ILE A 260 12.76 -13.53 -26.75
C ILE A 260 11.88 -13.18 -27.92
N GLU A 261 10.62 -13.62 -27.89
CA GLU A 261 9.63 -13.31 -28.89
C GLU A 261 8.68 -12.23 -28.36
N LYS A 262 8.69 -11.06 -29.00
CA LYS A 262 7.83 -9.93 -28.65
C LYS A 262 6.60 -9.91 -29.57
N GLN A 263 5.44 -10.07 -28.98
CA GLN A 263 4.13 -9.98 -29.64
C GLN A 263 3.52 -8.59 -29.38
N GLN A 264 2.24 -8.38 -29.71
CA GLN A 264 1.62 -7.05 -29.58
C GLN A 264 1.64 -6.47 -28.14
N SER A 265 1.42 -7.33 -27.14
CA SER A 265 1.34 -6.91 -25.72
C SER A 265 2.04 -7.86 -24.77
N VAL A 266 2.67 -8.90 -25.26
CA VAL A 266 3.27 -9.98 -24.47
C VAL A 266 4.66 -10.27 -25.00
N SER A 267 5.62 -10.52 -24.14
CA SER A 267 6.92 -11.12 -24.51
C SER A 267 6.98 -12.54 -23.99
N VAL A 268 7.40 -13.47 -24.84
CA VAL A 268 7.65 -14.87 -24.48
C VAL A 268 9.17 -15.07 -24.43
N ILE A 269 9.66 -15.52 -23.29
CA ILE A 269 11.06 -15.75 -23.00
C ILE A 269 11.30 -17.25 -22.89
N THR A 270 12.11 -17.82 -23.80
CA THR A 270 12.56 -19.22 -23.75
C THR A 270 13.95 -19.29 -23.18
N TYR A 271 14.17 -20.15 -22.19
CA TYR A 271 15.44 -20.27 -21.50
C TYR A 271 15.86 -21.73 -21.30
N ILE A 272 17.14 -21.93 -21.03
CA ILE A 272 17.71 -23.23 -20.65
C ILE A 272 18.36 -23.07 -19.28
N TYR A 273 17.93 -23.90 -18.33
CA TYR A 273 18.48 -23.99 -16.98
C TYR A 273 18.73 -25.45 -16.61
N LYS A 274 19.94 -25.80 -16.19
CA LYS A 274 20.35 -27.18 -15.86
C LYS A 274 20.08 -28.19 -16.98
N GLY A 275 20.10 -27.74 -18.23
CA GLY A 275 19.88 -28.57 -19.41
C GLY A 275 18.41 -28.79 -19.79
N GLU A 276 17.47 -28.28 -19.02
CA GLU A 276 16.03 -28.27 -19.33
C GLU A 276 15.66 -26.96 -20.03
N GLU A 277 14.85 -27.08 -21.10
CA GLU A 277 14.33 -25.94 -21.85
C GLU A 277 12.90 -25.66 -21.41
N ASP A 278 12.66 -24.45 -20.93
CA ASP A 278 11.36 -23.96 -20.49
C ASP A 278 11.09 -22.57 -21.05
N SER A 279 9.88 -22.06 -20.85
CA SER A 279 9.51 -20.71 -21.26
C SER A 279 8.53 -20.09 -20.27
N PHE A 280 8.51 -18.77 -20.24
CA PHE A 280 7.48 -18.00 -19.55
C PHE A 280 7.08 -16.78 -20.38
N SER A 281 5.87 -16.29 -20.13
CA SER A 281 5.33 -15.09 -20.77
C SER A 281 5.15 -13.96 -19.75
N ILE A 282 5.33 -12.71 -20.22
CA ILE A 282 5.09 -11.50 -19.43
C ILE A 282 4.20 -10.52 -20.18
N PRO A 283 3.32 -9.75 -19.50
CA PRO A 283 2.44 -8.75 -20.14
C PRO A 283 3.17 -7.42 -20.42
N PHE A 284 4.45 -7.48 -20.81
CA PHE A 284 5.30 -6.33 -21.10
C PHE A 284 6.16 -6.61 -22.34
N ILE A 285 6.49 -5.57 -23.11
CA ILE A 285 7.26 -5.70 -24.37
C ILE A 285 8.55 -4.87 -24.40
N ASP A 286 8.77 -4.00 -23.42
CA ASP A 286 9.98 -3.19 -23.31
C ASP A 286 11.17 -3.99 -22.79
N ASP A 287 12.39 -3.57 -23.18
CA ASP A 287 13.61 -4.32 -22.86
C ASP A 287 13.93 -4.31 -21.36
N ALA A 288 13.62 -3.23 -20.66
CA ALA A 288 13.86 -3.13 -19.21
C ALA A 288 12.98 -4.11 -18.43
N SER A 289 11.69 -4.19 -18.78
CA SER A 289 10.76 -5.17 -18.18
C SER A 289 11.18 -6.60 -18.49
N VAL A 290 11.61 -6.88 -19.72
CA VAL A 290 12.11 -8.21 -20.11
C VAL A 290 13.33 -8.58 -19.28
N GLN A 291 14.32 -7.68 -19.13
CA GLN A 291 15.53 -7.94 -18.30
C GLN A 291 15.18 -8.16 -16.82
N ASN A 292 14.32 -7.32 -16.25
CA ASN A 292 13.89 -7.48 -14.86
C ASN A 292 13.11 -8.80 -14.65
N ALA A 293 12.31 -9.23 -15.62
CA ALA A 293 11.61 -10.51 -15.58
C ALA A 293 12.60 -11.70 -15.66
N ILE A 294 13.62 -11.64 -16.52
CA ILE A 294 14.66 -12.66 -16.59
C ILE A 294 15.36 -12.77 -15.23
N ILE A 295 15.77 -11.66 -14.63
CA ILE A 295 16.42 -11.64 -13.31
C ILE A 295 15.49 -12.27 -12.26
N SER A 296 14.20 -11.91 -12.27
CA SER A 296 13.21 -12.46 -11.35
C SER A 296 13.02 -13.97 -11.54
N ALA A 297 13.04 -14.45 -12.81
CA ALA A 297 12.98 -15.88 -13.11
C ALA A 297 14.21 -16.62 -12.58
N VAL A 298 15.42 -16.07 -12.77
CA VAL A 298 16.66 -16.66 -12.25
C VAL A 298 16.60 -16.82 -10.73
N VAL A 299 16.13 -15.82 -10.02
CA VAL A 299 15.95 -15.90 -8.56
C VAL A 299 14.87 -16.93 -8.20
N ALA A 300 13.75 -16.95 -8.93
CA ALA A 300 12.64 -17.86 -8.66
C ALA A 300 13.05 -19.34 -8.86
N VAL A 301 13.77 -19.68 -9.93
CA VAL A 301 14.28 -21.05 -10.13
C VAL A 301 15.30 -21.44 -9.07
N LYS A 302 16.13 -20.49 -8.63
CA LYS A 302 17.11 -20.71 -7.54
C LYS A 302 16.42 -20.99 -6.21
N LEU A 303 15.29 -20.35 -5.95
CA LEU A 303 14.45 -20.58 -4.76
C LEU A 303 13.53 -21.81 -4.90
N GLY A 304 13.57 -22.53 -6.03
CA GLY A 304 12.90 -23.80 -6.22
C GLY A 304 11.47 -23.72 -6.74
N LEU A 305 11.04 -22.59 -7.31
CA LEU A 305 9.75 -22.54 -8.03
C LEU A 305 9.81 -23.44 -9.26
N SER A 306 8.72 -24.13 -9.54
CA SER A 306 8.57 -24.93 -10.77
C SER A 306 8.46 -24.03 -12.01
N ALA A 307 8.84 -24.54 -13.18
CA ALA A 307 8.69 -23.83 -14.45
C ALA A 307 7.21 -23.49 -14.73
N GLU A 308 6.28 -24.38 -14.38
CA GLU A 308 4.84 -24.16 -14.50
C GLU A 308 4.36 -22.98 -13.61
N ASP A 309 4.80 -22.93 -12.36
CA ASP A 309 4.47 -21.82 -11.45
C ASP A 309 5.08 -20.50 -11.94
N ILE A 310 6.29 -20.51 -12.47
CA ILE A 310 6.95 -19.35 -13.02
C ILE A 310 6.17 -18.82 -14.22
N ASP A 311 5.83 -19.64 -15.21
CA ASP A 311 5.07 -19.21 -16.39
C ASP A 311 3.71 -18.64 -15.98
N LYS A 312 2.96 -19.38 -15.17
CA LYS A 312 1.64 -18.95 -14.69
C LYS A 312 1.66 -17.61 -13.97
N ARG A 313 2.65 -17.38 -13.10
CA ARG A 313 2.74 -16.16 -12.27
C ARG A 313 3.38 -15.01 -13.04
N MET A 314 4.34 -15.27 -13.90
CA MET A 314 4.93 -14.27 -14.80
C MET A 314 3.91 -13.66 -15.76
N ALA A 315 2.99 -14.47 -16.29
CA ALA A 315 1.90 -14.00 -17.14
C ALA A 315 0.92 -13.04 -16.42
N GLN A 316 0.92 -13.04 -15.09
CA GLN A 316 0.04 -12.24 -14.24
C GLN A 316 0.75 -11.06 -13.57
N LEU A 317 2.02 -10.78 -13.92
CA LEU A 317 2.76 -9.67 -13.34
C LEU A 317 2.06 -8.33 -13.53
N GLU A 318 1.90 -7.60 -12.44
CA GLU A 318 1.33 -6.25 -12.45
C GLU A 318 2.43 -5.19 -12.61
N PRO A 319 2.12 -4.06 -13.28
CA PRO A 319 3.01 -2.89 -13.29
C PRO A 319 3.28 -2.40 -11.87
N VAL A 320 4.49 -1.94 -11.63
CA VAL A 320 4.84 -1.29 -10.37
C VAL A 320 4.50 0.20 -10.48
N ALA A 321 3.73 0.72 -9.54
CA ALA A 321 3.28 2.11 -9.54
C ALA A 321 4.45 3.11 -9.72
N MET A 322 4.22 4.18 -10.49
CA MET A 322 5.20 5.24 -10.81
C MET A 322 6.47 4.73 -11.55
N ARG A 323 6.38 3.55 -12.19
CA ARG A 323 7.46 2.96 -12.99
C ARG A 323 6.92 2.55 -14.35
N LEU A 324 7.09 3.41 -15.38
CA LEU A 324 6.56 3.20 -16.72
C LEU A 324 5.05 2.87 -16.76
N GLU A 325 4.30 3.47 -15.82
CA GLU A 325 2.87 3.25 -15.68
C GLU A 325 2.11 3.94 -16.81
N VAL A 326 1.25 3.20 -17.52
CA VAL A 326 0.49 3.76 -18.65
C VAL A 326 -0.94 4.04 -18.23
N LYS A 327 -1.38 5.28 -18.50
CA LYS A 327 -2.76 5.74 -18.23
C LYS A 327 -3.35 6.37 -19.49
N VAL A 328 -4.67 6.27 -19.64
CA VAL A 328 -5.40 7.05 -20.65
C VAL A 328 -5.48 8.48 -20.17
N GLY A 329 -4.97 9.42 -20.97
CA GLY A 329 -5.01 10.84 -20.67
C GLY A 329 -6.27 11.53 -21.19
N GLN A 330 -6.49 12.77 -20.74
CA GLN A 330 -7.54 13.64 -21.25
C GLN A 330 -7.28 13.98 -22.74
N HIS A 331 -8.33 14.40 -23.44
CA HIS A 331 -8.25 14.88 -24.83
C HIS A 331 -7.51 13.93 -25.78
N GLY A 332 -7.71 12.61 -25.61
CA GLY A 332 -7.08 11.61 -26.48
C GLY A 332 -5.61 11.33 -26.18
N CYS A 333 -5.01 11.91 -25.15
CA CYS A 333 -3.62 11.66 -24.77
C CYS A 333 -3.43 10.25 -24.21
N THR A 334 -2.22 9.70 -24.37
CA THR A 334 -1.73 8.54 -23.60
C THR A 334 -0.63 9.03 -22.68
N LEU A 335 -0.75 8.75 -21.37
CA LEU A 335 0.24 9.14 -20.38
C LEU A 335 1.12 7.95 -20.03
N ILE A 336 2.42 8.18 -19.99
CA ILE A 336 3.41 7.26 -19.45
C ILE A 336 4.02 7.94 -18.23
N ASN A 337 3.69 7.44 -17.04
CA ASN A 337 4.20 7.99 -15.79
C ASN A 337 5.46 7.21 -15.35
N ASP A 338 6.61 7.88 -15.35
CA ASP A 338 7.88 7.40 -14.82
C ASP A 338 8.56 8.49 -13.98
N SER A 339 7.81 9.07 -13.05
CA SER A 339 8.18 10.27 -12.28
C SER A 339 8.83 9.99 -10.92
N TYR A 340 9.50 8.86 -10.76
CA TYR A 340 10.17 8.53 -9.50
C TYR A 340 11.66 8.88 -9.48
N ASN A 341 12.40 8.55 -10.56
CA ASN A 341 13.82 8.86 -10.74
C ASN A 341 13.99 9.69 -12.01
N SER A 342 14.96 10.62 -11.99
CA SER A 342 15.32 11.42 -13.14
C SER A 342 16.84 11.32 -13.35
N ASP A 343 17.27 10.39 -14.22
CA ASP A 343 18.63 10.24 -14.72
C ASP A 343 18.60 9.86 -16.22
N ILE A 344 19.70 10.06 -16.92
CA ILE A 344 19.76 9.86 -18.38
C ILE A 344 19.44 8.42 -18.81
N ASN A 345 19.95 7.41 -18.08
CA ASN A 345 19.70 6.02 -18.45
C ASN A 345 18.23 5.64 -18.26
N SER A 346 17.65 6.07 -17.13
CA SER A 346 16.22 5.84 -16.90
C SER A 346 15.36 6.63 -17.87
N LEU A 347 15.83 7.79 -18.37
CA LEU A 347 15.15 8.54 -19.42
C LEU A 347 15.21 7.80 -20.75
N ASP A 348 16.35 7.21 -21.13
CA ASP A 348 16.45 6.41 -22.36
C ASP A 348 15.52 5.20 -22.33
N ILE A 349 15.47 4.50 -21.21
CA ILE A 349 14.54 3.36 -20.99
C ILE A 349 13.08 3.81 -21.17
N ALA A 350 12.71 4.94 -20.58
CA ALA A 350 11.33 5.44 -20.64
C ALA A 350 10.95 5.91 -22.06
N LEU A 351 11.89 6.52 -22.78
CA LEU A 351 11.70 6.92 -24.16
C LEU A 351 11.64 5.70 -25.11
N ASP A 352 12.46 4.67 -24.86
CA ASP A 352 12.39 3.41 -25.61
C ASP A 352 11.04 2.72 -25.40
N PHE A 353 10.57 2.66 -24.14
CA PHE A 353 9.23 2.15 -23.81
C PHE A 353 8.14 2.91 -24.57
N MET A 354 8.17 4.25 -24.58
CA MET A 354 7.23 5.07 -25.30
C MET A 354 7.19 4.71 -26.79
N ASN A 355 8.34 4.48 -27.42
CA ASN A 355 8.46 4.18 -28.85
C ASN A 355 8.00 2.78 -29.26
N ARG A 356 8.03 1.82 -28.37
CA ARG A 356 7.66 0.41 -28.65
C ARG A 356 6.16 0.13 -28.52
N ARG A 357 5.38 1.06 -28.01
CA ARG A 357 3.95 0.87 -27.83
C ARG A 357 3.19 0.87 -29.14
N PRO A 358 2.18 -0.02 -29.31
CA PRO A 358 1.39 -0.11 -30.54
C PRO A 358 0.56 1.15 -30.83
N ASP A 359 0.13 1.86 -29.78
CA ASP A 359 -0.76 3.03 -29.84
C ASP A 359 -0.03 4.36 -30.15
N HIS A 360 1.31 4.33 -30.30
CA HIS A 360 2.10 5.55 -30.59
C HIS A 360 2.21 5.88 -32.06
N ARG A 361 1.91 4.95 -32.97
CA ARG A 361 2.13 5.14 -34.43
C ARG A 361 1.32 6.31 -34.98
N GLY A 362 2.05 7.31 -35.51
CA GLY A 362 1.44 8.51 -36.09
C GLY A 362 1.00 9.59 -35.09
N ARG A 363 1.24 9.38 -33.76
CA ARG A 363 0.94 10.38 -32.74
C ARG A 363 2.19 11.17 -32.36
N ARG A 364 1.98 12.37 -31.84
CA ARG A 364 3.07 13.24 -31.38
C ARG A 364 3.62 12.72 -30.06
N HIS A 365 4.95 12.71 -29.91
CA HIS A 365 5.63 12.37 -28.69
C HIS A 365 6.03 13.62 -27.93
N THR A 366 5.51 13.75 -26.72
CA THR A 366 5.77 14.86 -25.81
C THR A 366 6.52 14.35 -24.59
N LEU A 367 7.65 14.96 -24.27
CA LEU A 367 8.39 14.71 -23.05
C LEU A 367 8.18 15.87 -22.08
N ILE A 368 7.67 15.57 -20.88
CA ILE A 368 7.63 16.49 -19.74
C ILE A 368 8.70 16.02 -18.75
N LEU A 369 9.76 16.82 -18.59
CA LEU A 369 10.95 16.46 -17.83
C LEU A 369 11.19 17.49 -16.71
N SER A 370 11.47 16.98 -15.48
CA SER A 370 11.99 17.83 -14.42
C SER A 370 13.51 18.00 -14.49
N ASP A 371 14.07 18.93 -13.70
CA ASP A 371 15.51 18.97 -13.52
C ASP A 371 16.08 17.61 -13.14
N ILE A 372 17.24 17.27 -13.70
CA ILE A 372 18.01 16.08 -13.39
C ILE A 372 19.10 16.46 -12.40
N TYR A 373 19.06 15.81 -11.23
CA TYR A 373 20.05 16.03 -10.19
C TYR A 373 21.05 14.85 -10.12
N GLN A 374 22.22 15.12 -9.56
CA GLN A 374 23.22 14.09 -9.26
C GLN A 374 23.70 13.28 -10.49
N SER A 375 23.83 13.95 -11.63
CA SER A 375 24.31 13.32 -12.87
C SER A 375 25.85 13.19 -12.92
N GLY A 376 26.57 14.01 -12.17
CA GLY A 376 28.03 14.12 -12.25
C GLY A 376 28.53 14.83 -13.51
N GLN A 377 27.65 15.43 -14.28
CA GLN A 377 27.98 16.17 -15.50
C GLN A 377 27.73 17.67 -15.33
N GLU A 378 28.44 18.49 -16.09
CA GLU A 378 28.13 19.91 -16.19
C GLU A 378 26.73 20.09 -16.83
N PRO A 379 25.90 21.00 -16.33
CA PRO A 379 24.51 21.14 -16.76
C PRO A 379 24.35 21.33 -18.29
N GLU A 380 25.20 22.12 -18.92
CA GLU A 380 25.21 22.34 -20.37
C GLU A 380 25.39 21.04 -21.15
N ALA A 381 26.38 20.23 -20.77
CA ALA A 381 26.66 18.92 -21.38
C ALA A 381 25.53 17.93 -21.15
N LEU A 382 24.99 17.88 -19.94
CA LEU A 382 23.85 17.04 -19.54
C LEU A 382 22.61 17.32 -20.40
N TYR A 383 22.18 18.57 -20.48
CA TYR A 383 20.95 18.88 -21.20
C TYR A 383 21.11 18.84 -22.72
N LYS A 384 22.31 19.00 -23.23
CA LYS A 384 22.63 18.69 -24.61
C LYS A 384 22.44 17.19 -24.91
N GLU A 385 22.94 16.32 -24.04
CA GLU A 385 22.76 14.87 -24.13
C GLU A 385 21.28 14.48 -24.04
N VAL A 386 20.53 15.08 -23.12
CA VAL A 386 19.06 14.92 -23.00
C VAL A 386 18.36 15.31 -24.31
N SER A 387 18.76 16.45 -24.90
CA SER A 387 18.22 16.92 -26.15
C SER A 387 18.46 15.95 -27.29
N ASP A 388 19.69 15.48 -27.43
CA ASP A 388 20.09 14.53 -28.48
C ASP A 388 19.36 13.20 -28.33
N LEU A 389 19.25 12.70 -27.10
CA LEU A 389 18.52 11.47 -26.78
C LEU A 389 17.03 11.60 -27.11
N ALA A 390 16.37 12.65 -26.64
CA ALA A 390 14.95 12.89 -26.86
C ALA A 390 14.65 13.02 -28.37
N ARG A 391 15.50 13.74 -29.12
CA ARG A 391 15.40 13.88 -30.56
C ARG A 391 15.59 12.54 -31.29
N LYS A 392 16.60 11.75 -30.92
CA LYS A 392 16.87 10.41 -31.46
C LYS A 392 15.68 9.47 -31.22
N ARG A 393 14.99 9.61 -30.11
CA ARG A 393 13.79 8.85 -29.75
C ARG A 393 12.48 9.45 -30.27
N GLY A 394 12.52 10.46 -31.14
CA GLY A 394 11.35 10.99 -31.85
C GLY A 394 10.47 11.93 -31.01
N VAL A 395 10.97 12.52 -29.96
CA VAL A 395 10.27 13.58 -29.21
C VAL A 395 10.18 14.83 -30.08
N VAL A 396 8.97 15.35 -30.27
CA VAL A 396 8.70 16.55 -31.09
C VAL A 396 8.31 17.76 -30.25
N LYS A 397 7.83 17.53 -29.01
CA LYS A 397 7.50 18.55 -28.02
C LYS A 397 8.23 18.27 -26.71
N PHE A 398 8.93 19.26 -26.19
CA PHE A 398 9.67 19.18 -24.93
C PHE A 398 9.13 20.23 -23.93
N ILE A 399 8.79 19.78 -22.73
CA ILE A 399 8.35 20.65 -21.65
C ILE A 399 9.29 20.44 -20.47
N GLY A 400 10.12 21.43 -20.19
CA GLY A 400 11.08 21.42 -19.07
C GLY A 400 10.49 22.10 -17.84
N ILE A 401 10.56 21.42 -16.69
CA ILE A 401 10.06 21.97 -15.41
C ILE A 401 11.19 21.97 -14.40
N GLY A 402 11.62 23.14 -14.03
CA GLY A 402 12.66 23.36 -13.02
C GLY A 402 13.56 24.54 -13.35
N PRO A 403 14.20 25.12 -12.31
CA PRO A 403 15.06 26.30 -12.47
C PRO A 403 16.29 26.05 -13.33
N GLU A 404 16.85 24.82 -13.31
CA GLU A 404 18.03 24.52 -14.11
C GLU A 404 17.68 24.34 -15.58
N LEU A 405 16.61 23.62 -15.91
CA LEU A 405 16.09 23.51 -17.29
C LEU A 405 15.73 24.88 -17.89
N CYS A 406 15.19 25.79 -17.06
CA CYS A 406 14.95 27.15 -17.50
C CYS A 406 16.23 27.91 -17.87
N LYS A 407 17.35 27.67 -17.17
CA LYS A 407 18.66 28.28 -17.50
C LYS A 407 19.27 27.66 -18.76
N GLN A 408 19.12 26.35 -18.92
CA GLN A 408 19.74 25.56 -19.99
C GLN A 408 18.81 25.40 -21.22
N HIS A 409 17.80 26.27 -21.38
CA HIS A 409 16.80 26.16 -22.44
C HIS A 409 17.39 26.19 -23.85
N ASP A 410 18.55 26.79 -24.06
CA ASP A 410 19.24 26.87 -25.34
C ASP A 410 19.85 25.53 -25.76
N GLU A 411 20.18 24.65 -24.82
CA GLU A 411 20.75 23.33 -25.09
C GLU A 411 19.72 22.36 -25.65
N ILE A 412 18.42 22.61 -25.46
CA ILE A 412 17.36 21.77 -25.97
C ILE A 412 17.04 22.12 -27.43
N GLN A 413 17.43 21.26 -28.35
CA GLN A 413 17.31 21.44 -29.81
C GLN A 413 16.09 20.67 -30.34
N ILE A 414 14.91 20.84 -29.72
CA ILE A 414 13.62 20.29 -30.19
C ILE A 414 12.77 21.45 -30.71
N SER A 415 12.01 21.17 -31.78
CA SER A 415 11.29 22.22 -32.51
C SER A 415 10.22 22.94 -31.71
N GLU A 416 9.53 22.22 -30.83
CA GLU A 416 8.52 22.77 -29.93
C GLU A 416 8.99 22.56 -28.48
N LYS A 417 9.40 23.66 -27.83
CA LYS A 417 9.96 23.58 -26.46
C LYS A 417 9.40 24.69 -25.57
N PHE A 418 9.11 24.33 -24.32
CA PHE A 418 8.57 25.21 -23.30
C PHE A 418 9.26 24.93 -21.97
N PHE A 419 9.43 25.98 -21.14
CA PHE A 419 10.13 25.88 -19.87
C PHE A 419 9.36 26.62 -18.78
N PHE A 420 9.25 25.98 -17.62
CA PHE A 420 8.54 26.50 -16.46
C PHE A 420 9.38 26.28 -15.20
N PRO A 421 9.43 27.25 -14.29
CA PRO A 421 10.23 27.11 -13.06
C PRO A 421 9.66 26.07 -12.07
N ASN A 422 8.35 25.79 -12.14
CA ASN A 422 7.64 24.86 -11.27
C ASN A 422 6.39 24.28 -11.97
N VAL A 423 5.78 23.28 -11.33
CA VAL A 423 4.59 22.58 -11.83
C VAL A 423 3.36 23.49 -11.86
N GLU A 424 3.22 24.38 -10.88
CA GLU A 424 2.08 25.29 -10.75
C GLU A 424 1.99 26.26 -11.92
N GLU A 425 3.11 26.83 -12.33
CA GLU A 425 3.16 27.72 -13.50
C GLU A 425 2.88 26.98 -14.80
N PHE A 426 3.34 25.73 -14.92
CA PHE A 426 3.00 24.91 -16.08
C PHE A 426 1.51 24.61 -16.13
N ILE A 427 0.87 24.20 -15.03
CA ILE A 427 -0.57 23.94 -14.98
C ILE A 427 -1.40 25.18 -15.34
N ALA A 428 -0.96 26.36 -14.92
CA ALA A 428 -1.63 27.62 -15.23
C ALA A 428 -1.43 28.11 -16.69
N SER A 429 -0.61 27.43 -17.50
CA SER A 429 -0.22 27.88 -18.85
C SER A 429 -1.19 27.41 -19.92
N GLU A 430 -1.21 28.14 -21.04
CA GLU A 430 -1.90 27.71 -22.27
C GLU A 430 -1.29 26.45 -22.88
N VAL A 431 -0.02 26.17 -22.59
CA VAL A 431 0.67 24.95 -23.06
C VAL A 431 0.03 23.72 -22.43
N PHE A 432 -0.25 23.74 -21.12
CA PHE A 432 -0.95 22.65 -20.46
C PHE A 432 -2.35 22.44 -21.05
N ALA A 433 -3.12 23.50 -21.23
CA ALA A 433 -4.46 23.44 -21.81
C ALA A 433 -4.49 22.97 -23.28
N SER A 434 -3.36 23.06 -24.02
CA SER A 434 -3.24 22.65 -25.42
C SER A 434 -2.93 21.18 -25.65
N LEU A 435 -2.61 20.42 -24.59
CA LEU A 435 -2.24 19.01 -24.71
C LEU A 435 -3.41 18.16 -25.20
N ARG A 436 -3.28 17.57 -26.40
CA ARG A 436 -4.30 16.69 -27.00
C ARG A 436 -3.71 15.75 -28.03
N ASP A 437 -4.26 14.54 -28.15
CA ASP A 437 -3.88 13.52 -29.14
C ASP A 437 -2.38 13.20 -29.15
N GLU A 438 -1.72 13.27 -28.00
CA GLU A 438 -0.28 13.08 -27.84
C GLU A 438 0.01 11.87 -26.97
N VAL A 439 1.20 11.26 -27.16
CA VAL A 439 1.78 10.34 -26.18
C VAL A 439 2.73 11.15 -25.32
N ILE A 440 2.41 11.26 -24.03
CA ILE A 440 3.11 12.12 -23.08
C ILE A 440 3.88 11.25 -22.10
N LEU A 441 5.20 11.39 -22.10
CA LEU A 441 6.07 10.81 -21.06
C LEU A 441 6.29 11.84 -19.95
N LEU A 442 5.86 11.50 -18.73
CA LEU A 442 6.14 12.23 -17.52
C LEU A 442 7.37 11.65 -16.85
N LYS A 443 8.47 12.39 -16.84
CA LYS A 443 9.76 11.96 -16.29
C LYS A 443 10.28 13.02 -15.30
N GLY A 444 10.27 12.73 -14.02
CA GLY A 444 10.66 13.74 -13.03
C GLY A 444 11.21 13.12 -11.75
N ALA A 445 12.00 13.91 -11.01
CA ALA A 445 12.40 13.58 -9.67
C ALA A 445 11.21 13.80 -8.70
N ARG A 446 11.09 12.95 -7.69
CA ARG A 446 9.98 12.94 -6.73
C ARG A 446 9.64 14.31 -6.12
N GLN A 447 10.65 15.16 -5.87
CA GLN A 447 10.49 16.48 -5.28
C GLN A 447 9.73 17.49 -6.16
N PHE A 448 9.54 17.21 -7.46
CA PHE A 448 8.80 18.09 -8.37
C PHE A 448 7.29 17.84 -8.38
N GLY A 449 6.78 16.83 -7.65
CA GLY A 449 5.34 16.60 -7.48
C GLY A 449 4.61 16.27 -8.78
N PHE A 450 5.21 15.51 -9.71
CA PHE A 450 4.61 15.13 -10.99
C PHE A 450 3.37 14.25 -10.85
N ASP A 451 3.07 13.79 -9.64
CA ASP A 451 1.81 13.10 -9.33
C ASP A 451 0.60 13.99 -9.59
N GLN A 452 0.68 15.28 -9.23
CA GLN A 452 -0.36 16.26 -9.53
C GLN A 452 -0.59 16.39 -11.05
N LEU A 453 0.48 16.41 -11.84
CA LEU A 453 0.36 16.44 -13.32
C LEU A 453 -0.31 15.18 -13.84
N THR A 454 0.06 14.02 -13.31
CA THR A 454 -0.56 12.74 -13.69
C THR A 454 -2.05 12.75 -13.40
N GLU A 455 -2.46 13.17 -12.22
CA GLU A 455 -3.87 13.25 -11.83
C GLU A 455 -4.69 14.22 -12.70
N LEU A 456 -4.11 15.37 -13.05
CA LEU A 456 -4.76 16.35 -13.89
C LEU A 456 -4.83 15.94 -15.36
N LEU A 457 -3.82 15.20 -15.87
CA LEU A 457 -3.76 14.76 -17.25
C LEU A 457 -4.48 13.45 -17.52
N VAL A 458 -4.75 12.63 -16.51
CA VAL A 458 -5.49 11.36 -16.67
C VAL A 458 -6.92 11.64 -17.13
N GLN A 459 -7.39 10.89 -18.11
CA GLN A 459 -8.77 10.96 -18.57
C GLN A 459 -9.71 10.57 -17.42
N LYS A 460 -10.45 11.52 -16.92
CA LYS A 460 -11.59 11.27 -16.03
C LYS A 460 -12.71 10.74 -16.92
N VAL A 461 -12.88 9.43 -16.98
CA VAL A 461 -13.95 8.78 -17.75
C VAL A 461 -15.31 9.04 -17.10
N HIS A 462 -15.32 9.42 -15.82
CA HIS A 462 -16.50 9.82 -15.06
C HIS A 462 -16.23 11.15 -14.37
N GLU A 463 -17.15 12.08 -14.50
CA GLU A 463 -17.09 13.38 -13.83
C GLU A 463 -17.34 13.22 -12.33
N THR A 464 -18.02 12.12 -11.92
CA THR A 464 -18.24 11.76 -10.52
C THR A 464 -17.28 10.65 -10.11
N THR A 465 -16.49 10.91 -9.08
CA THR A 465 -15.47 10.00 -8.55
C THR A 465 -15.52 9.92 -7.04
N LEU A 466 -15.23 8.73 -6.52
CA LEU A 466 -14.91 8.51 -5.11
C LEU A 466 -13.39 8.42 -4.96
N GLU A 467 -12.80 9.46 -4.43
CA GLU A 467 -11.36 9.47 -4.10
C GLU A 467 -11.16 8.72 -2.80
N VAL A 468 -10.22 7.77 -2.77
CA VAL A 468 -9.92 6.91 -1.61
C VAL A 468 -8.47 7.09 -1.21
N ASN A 469 -8.26 7.64 -0.02
CA ASN A 469 -6.95 7.89 0.55
C ASN A 469 -6.44 6.66 1.32
N LEU A 470 -5.55 5.88 0.72
CA LEU A 470 -4.98 4.68 1.35
C LEU A 470 -4.03 5.03 2.51
N ASN A 471 -3.40 6.21 2.50
CA ASN A 471 -2.61 6.67 3.66
C ASN A 471 -3.49 6.94 4.88
N ALA A 472 -4.69 7.47 4.67
CA ALA A 472 -5.68 7.66 5.74
C ALA A 472 -6.14 6.31 6.30
N VAL A 473 -6.31 5.27 5.47
CA VAL A 473 -6.60 3.90 5.93
C VAL A 473 -5.50 3.40 6.87
N VAL A 474 -4.23 3.58 6.48
CA VAL A 474 -3.08 3.19 7.30
C VAL A 474 -3.00 4.01 8.59
N ALA A 475 -3.22 5.32 8.51
CA ALA A 475 -3.22 6.19 9.68
C ALA A 475 -4.33 5.80 10.68
N ASN A 476 -5.52 5.46 10.19
CA ASN A 476 -6.62 5.00 11.03
C ASN A 476 -6.35 3.60 11.62
N LEU A 477 -5.77 2.69 10.85
CA LEU A 477 -5.29 1.40 11.35
C LEU A 477 -4.33 1.59 12.52
N ASN A 478 -3.33 2.47 12.36
CA ASN A 478 -2.33 2.75 13.39
C ASN A 478 -2.93 3.50 14.60
N TYR A 479 -3.92 4.36 14.38
CA TYR A 479 -4.68 4.99 15.47
C TYR A 479 -5.29 3.93 16.40
N TYR A 480 -5.97 2.91 15.84
CA TYR A 480 -6.57 1.84 16.66
C TYR A 480 -5.52 0.90 17.24
N ARG A 481 -4.44 0.61 16.53
CA ARG A 481 -3.32 -0.16 17.08
C ARG A 481 -2.67 0.49 18.30
N ALA A 482 -2.73 1.82 18.42
CA ALA A 482 -2.22 2.53 19.57
C ALA A 482 -2.99 2.24 20.88
N PHE A 483 -4.22 1.71 20.80
CA PHE A 483 -5.01 1.24 21.96
C PHE A 483 -4.85 -0.25 22.22
N MET A 484 -4.09 -0.99 21.41
CA MET A 484 -3.98 -2.43 21.46
C MET A 484 -2.58 -2.85 21.89
N LYS A 485 -2.49 -4.05 22.46
CA LYS A 485 -1.22 -4.74 22.66
C LYS A 485 -0.81 -5.44 21.37
N SER A 486 0.49 -5.60 21.15
CA SER A 486 1.04 -6.20 19.94
C SER A 486 0.62 -7.67 19.75
N GLU A 487 0.43 -8.40 20.85
CA GLU A 487 -0.03 -9.78 20.81
C GLU A 487 -1.52 -9.92 20.48
N THR A 488 -2.32 -8.86 20.64
CA THR A 488 -3.74 -8.86 20.26
C THR A 488 -3.90 -8.76 18.76
N LYS A 489 -4.46 -9.80 18.15
CA LYS A 489 -4.69 -9.86 16.71
C LYS A 489 -5.77 -8.89 16.25
N LEU A 490 -5.70 -8.47 15.00
CA LEU A 490 -6.66 -7.55 14.44
C LEU A 490 -7.37 -8.12 13.21
N VAL A 491 -8.70 -8.10 13.23
CA VAL A 491 -9.57 -8.35 12.08
C VAL A 491 -10.02 -7.02 11.50
N CYS A 492 -9.74 -6.76 10.23
CA CYS A 492 -10.25 -5.59 9.53
C CYS A 492 -11.47 -5.96 8.68
N MET A 493 -12.57 -5.23 8.88
CA MET A 493 -13.82 -5.44 8.16
C MET A 493 -13.78 -4.73 6.81
N ILE A 494 -13.85 -5.50 5.72
CA ILE A 494 -13.82 -4.98 4.33
C ILE A 494 -15.02 -5.45 3.51
N LYS A 495 -16.09 -5.87 4.18
CA LYS A 495 -17.36 -6.25 3.57
C LYS A 495 -18.04 -5.09 2.83
N ALA A 496 -19.02 -5.39 2.01
CA ALA A 496 -19.76 -4.42 1.18
C ALA A 496 -18.81 -3.58 0.33
N ASP A 497 -17.91 -4.26 -0.41
CA ASP A 497 -16.86 -3.64 -1.23
C ASP A 497 -16.02 -2.61 -0.46
N GLY A 498 -15.50 -3.02 0.73
CA GLY A 498 -14.71 -2.12 1.57
C GLY A 498 -15.53 -0.90 2.04
N TYR A 499 -16.76 -1.10 2.49
CA TYR A 499 -17.70 -0.02 2.83
C TYR A 499 -17.88 0.99 1.68
N GLY A 500 -17.93 0.48 0.45
CA GLY A 500 -18.07 1.29 -0.76
C GLY A 500 -16.74 1.89 -1.28
N ALA A 501 -15.64 1.77 -0.55
CA ALA A 501 -14.37 2.36 -0.93
C ALA A 501 -13.51 1.46 -1.86
N GLY A 502 -13.95 0.21 -2.14
CA GLY A 502 -13.23 -0.77 -2.94
C GLY A 502 -12.40 -1.75 -2.09
N ALA A 503 -12.87 -3.00 -2.00
CA ALA A 503 -12.31 -3.99 -1.09
C ALA A 503 -10.88 -4.43 -1.46
N VAL A 504 -10.56 -4.55 -2.75
CA VAL A 504 -9.28 -5.11 -3.22
C VAL A 504 -8.10 -4.24 -2.85
N GLU A 505 -8.15 -2.94 -3.14
CA GLU A 505 -7.03 -2.02 -2.87
C GLU A 505 -6.83 -1.80 -1.36
N ILE A 506 -7.93 -1.72 -0.60
CA ILE A 506 -7.87 -1.68 0.86
C ILE A 506 -7.27 -2.98 1.42
N ALA A 507 -7.67 -4.15 0.92
CA ALA A 507 -7.13 -5.43 1.36
C ALA A 507 -5.63 -5.56 1.07
N LYS A 508 -5.17 -5.15 -0.11
CA LYS A 508 -3.74 -5.08 -0.46
C LYS A 508 -2.98 -4.20 0.54
N THR A 509 -3.49 -3.00 0.80
CA THR A 509 -2.90 -2.06 1.77
C THR A 509 -2.84 -2.66 3.18
N LEU A 510 -3.89 -3.30 3.65
CA LEU A 510 -3.95 -3.93 4.97
C LEU A 510 -3.01 -5.14 5.07
N GLN A 511 -2.92 -5.95 4.03
CA GLN A 511 -1.98 -7.08 3.95
C GLN A 511 -0.52 -6.60 4.03
N ASP A 512 -0.16 -5.54 3.31
CA ASP A 512 1.17 -4.92 3.37
C ASP A 512 1.50 -4.37 4.76
N HIS A 513 0.47 -3.98 5.54
CA HIS A 513 0.58 -3.54 6.93
C HIS A 513 0.33 -4.66 7.95
N ARG A 514 0.39 -5.94 7.52
CA ARG A 514 0.37 -7.13 8.37
C ARG A 514 -0.83 -7.19 9.31
N VAL A 515 -2.02 -7.00 8.76
CA VAL A 515 -3.25 -7.29 9.49
C VAL A 515 -3.45 -8.81 9.54
N ASP A 516 -3.84 -9.33 10.69
CA ASP A 516 -3.94 -10.79 10.91
C ASP A 516 -5.09 -11.43 10.13
N TYR A 517 -6.22 -10.74 10.08
CA TYR A 517 -7.45 -11.21 9.43
C TYR A 517 -8.14 -10.10 8.66
N LEU A 518 -8.72 -10.47 7.54
CA LEU A 518 -9.73 -9.67 6.85
C LEU A 518 -11.09 -10.33 7.06
N ALA A 519 -12.17 -9.55 7.11
CA ALA A 519 -13.51 -10.10 7.22
C ALA A 519 -14.44 -9.50 6.18
N VAL A 520 -15.14 -10.39 5.45
CA VAL A 520 -16.12 -10.06 4.43
C VAL A 520 -17.49 -10.64 4.79
N ALA A 521 -18.55 -10.22 4.10
CA ALA A 521 -19.89 -10.71 4.41
C ALA A 521 -20.13 -12.10 3.83
N VAL A 522 -19.86 -12.31 2.55
CA VAL A 522 -20.20 -13.52 1.78
C VAL A 522 -18.98 -14.11 1.09
N ALA A 523 -19.08 -15.38 0.68
CA ALA A 523 -17.97 -16.09 0.05
C ALA A 523 -17.46 -15.43 -1.23
N ASP A 524 -18.35 -14.87 -2.07
CA ASP A 524 -17.97 -14.22 -3.33
C ASP A 524 -17.03 -13.01 -3.15
N GLU A 525 -17.22 -12.24 -2.08
CA GLU A 525 -16.27 -11.17 -1.72
C GLU A 525 -14.89 -11.75 -1.39
N GLY A 526 -14.84 -12.85 -0.62
CA GLY A 526 -13.61 -13.55 -0.29
C GLY A 526 -12.89 -14.13 -1.52
N VAL A 527 -13.65 -14.74 -2.44
CA VAL A 527 -13.13 -15.25 -3.72
C VAL A 527 -12.54 -14.13 -4.56
N THR A 528 -13.20 -12.97 -4.60
CA THR A 528 -12.69 -11.79 -5.30
C THR A 528 -11.34 -11.35 -4.75
N LEU A 529 -11.18 -11.31 -3.43
CA LEU A 529 -9.92 -10.98 -2.78
C LEU A 529 -8.82 -12.02 -3.11
N ARG A 530 -9.13 -13.31 -3.01
CA ARG A 530 -8.16 -14.38 -3.35
C ARG A 530 -7.68 -14.29 -4.80
N LYS A 531 -8.60 -14.06 -5.75
CA LYS A 531 -8.27 -13.88 -7.17
C LYS A 531 -7.39 -12.65 -7.43
N ASN A 532 -7.42 -11.66 -6.54
CA ASN A 532 -6.59 -10.45 -6.60
C ASN A 532 -5.33 -10.54 -5.71
N GLY A 533 -4.89 -11.74 -5.34
CA GLY A 533 -3.61 -11.98 -4.68
C GLY A 533 -3.60 -11.77 -3.17
N ILE A 534 -4.76 -11.70 -2.51
CA ILE A 534 -4.82 -11.61 -1.06
C ILE A 534 -4.58 -12.97 -0.43
N THR A 535 -3.54 -13.10 0.38
CA THR A 535 -3.13 -14.33 1.08
C THR A 535 -3.45 -14.30 2.58
N SER A 536 -3.76 -13.14 3.16
CA SER A 536 -4.19 -13.00 4.56
C SER A 536 -5.39 -13.89 4.87
N ASN A 537 -5.56 -14.31 6.13
CA ASN A 537 -6.75 -15.07 6.54
C ASN A 537 -8.03 -14.24 6.28
N ILE A 538 -9.05 -14.89 5.73
CA ILE A 538 -10.33 -14.23 5.41
C ILE A 538 -11.46 -14.94 6.15
N MET A 539 -12.17 -14.18 6.97
CA MET A 539 -13.34 -14.61 7.72
C MET A 539 -14.62 -14.27 6.95
N ILE A 540 -15.53 -15.24 6.82
CA ILE A 540 -16.85 -15.05 6.20
C ILE A 540 -17.91 -14.89 7.28
N MET A 541 -18.54 -13.71 7.34
CA MET A 541 -19.47 -13.36 8.42
C MET A 541 -20.91 -13.84 8.19
N ASN A 542 -21.30 -14.13 6.96
CA ASN A 542 -22.60 -14.69 6.59
C ASN A 542 -22.40 -15.87 5.62
N PRO A 543 -21.88 -17.00 6.07
CA PRO A 543 -21.63 -18.13 5.19
C PRO A 543 -22.93 -18.74 4.66
N GLU A 544 -23.00 -18.89 3.35
CA GLU A 544 -24.11 -19.57 2.68
C GLU A 544 -23.81 -21.07 2.56
N MET A 545 -24.79 -21.92 2.88
CA MET A 545 -24.60 -23.40 2.84
C MET A 545 -24.27 -23.91 1.44
N THR A 546 -24.69 -23.20 0.40
CA THR A 546 -24.39 -23.53 -1.00
C THR A 546 -22.95 -23.21 -1.40
N ALA A 547 -22.25 -22.39 -0.61
CA ALA A 547 -20.89 -21.91 -0.88
C ALA A 547 -19.80 -22.67 -0.11
N PHE A 548 -20.12 -23.73 0.65
CA PHE A 548 -19.12 -24.43 1.48
C PHE A 548 -17.94 -24.95 0.65
N LYS A 549 -18.21 -25.59 -0.48
CA LYS A 549 -17.13 -26.06 -1.36
C LYS A 549 -16.23 -24.91 -1.80
N THR A 550 -16.80 -23.78 -2.19
CA THR A 550 -16.06 -22.56 -2.55
C THR A 550 -15.21 -22.07 -1.39
N MET A 551 -15.74 -22.11 -0.15
CA MET A 551 -14.95 -21.71 1.02
C MET A 551 -13.76 -22.64 1.25
N PHE A 552 -13.91 -23.96 1.05
CA PHE A 552 -12.81 -24.90 1.14
C PHE A 552 -11.77 -24.69 0.03
N ASP A 553 -12.22 -24.51 -1.21
CA ASP A 553 -11.34 -24.33 -2.38
C ASP A 553 -10.50 -23.05 -2.32
N TYR A 554 -10.98 -22.02 -1.60
CA TYR A 554 -10.34 -20.69 -1.48
C TYR A 554 -9.85 -20.35 -0.07
N ASP A 555 -9.80 -21.31 0.86
CA ASP A 555 -9.38 -21.10 2.26
C ASP A 555 -10.10 -19.90 2.93
N LEU A 556 -11.45 -19.91 2.86
CA LEU A 556 -12.30 -18.88 3.46
C LEU A 556 -12.93 -19.40 4.74
N GLU A 557 -12.59 -18.81 5.88
CA GLU A 557 -12.95 -19.30 7.22
C GLU A 557 -14.36 -18.84 7.65
N PRO A 558 -15.39 -19.72 7.69
CA PRO A 558 -16.76 -19.30 8.00
C PRO A 558 -17.00 -19.07 9.49
N GLU A 559 -17.88 -18.09 9.82
CA GLU A 559 -18.51 -18.06 11.12
C GLU A 559 -19.56 -19.20 11.23
N VAL A 560 -19.72 -19.75 12.43
CA VAL A 560 -20.71 -20.79 12.73
C VAL A 560 -21.56 -20.31 13.91
N TYR A 561 -22.85 -20.17 13.68
CA TYR A 561 -23.78 -19.51 14.60
C TYR A 561 -25.01 -20.36 14.96
N SER A 562 -25.17 -21.54 14.38
CA SER A 562 -26.31 -22.41 14.66
C SER A 562 -25.97 -23.88 14.42
N PHE A 563 -26.69 -24.81 15.09
CA PHE A 563 -26.52 -26.25 14.88
C PHE A 563 -26.82 -26.68 13.44
N ARG A 564 -27.84 -26.09 12.81
CA ARG A 564 -28.15 -26.35 11.40
C ARG A 564 -26.96 -26.06 10.48
N LEU A 565 -26.31 -24.91 10.69
CA LEU A 565 -25.14 -24.52 9.89
C LEU A 565 -23.95 -25.43 10.21
N LEU A 566 -23.71 -25.71 11.49
CA LEU A 566 -22.65 -26.59 11.98
C LEU A 566 -22.75 -27.99 11.34
N ASP A 567 -23.92 -28.64 11.45
CA ASP A 567 -24.15 -29.98 10.93
C ASP A 567 -23.99 -30.03 9.40
N ALA A 568 -24.49 -29.02 8.70
CA ALA A 568 -24.35 -28.90 7.26
C ALA A 568 -22.89 -28.70 6.82
N LEU A 569 -22.12 -27.90 7.54
CA LEU A 569 -20.71 -27.62 7.26
C LEU A 569 -19.85 -28.88 7.51
N ILE A 570 -20.05 -29.56 8.64
CA ILE A 570 -19.36 -30.83 8.95
C ILE A 570 -19.62 -31.83 7.83
N LYS A 571 -20.89 -32.04 7.46
CA LYS A 571 -21.27 -33.00 6.41
C LYS A 571 -20.66 -32.63 5.04
N ALA A 572 -20.60 -31.33 4.71
CA ALA A 572 -19.98 -30.85 3.48
C ALA A 572 -18.46 -31.08 3.48
N ALA A 573 -17.78 -30.78 4.59
CA ALA A 573 -16.34 -31.02 4.72
C ALA A 573 -15.98 -32.51 4.66
N GLU A 574 -16.73 -33.36 5.34
CA GLU A 574 -16.56 -34.84 5.24
C GLU A 574 -16.74 -35.35 3.79
N LYS A 575 -17.75 -34.83 3.10
CA LYS A 575 -18.01 -35.21 1.69
C LYS A 575 -16.86 -34.83 0.76
N GLU A 576 -16.24 -33.66 0.97
CA GLU A 576 -15.10 -33.17 0.18
C GLU A 576 -13.74 -33.71 0.71
N GLY A 577 -13.74 -34.52 1.78
CA GLY A 577 -12.52 -35.07 2.38
C GLY A 577 -11.66 -34.05 3.12
N VAL A 578 -12.26 -32.95 3.52
CA VAL A 578 -11.57 -31.86 4.25
C VAL A 578 -11.46 -32.23 5.73
N THR A 579 -10.31 -31.97 6.33
CA THR A 579 -10.06 -32.20 7.75
C THR A 579 -9.43 -30.96 8.41
N GLY A 580 -9.85 -30.66 9.67
CA GLY A 580 -9.31 -29.57 10.44
C GLY A 580 -9.55 -28.19 9.85
N PHE A 581 -10.63 -28.01 9.08
CA PHE A 581 -10.93 -26.73 8.47
C PHE A 581 -11.28 -25.67 9.54
N PRO A 582 -10.62 -24.50 9.56
CA PRO A 582 -10.82 -23.50 10.61
C PRO A 582 -12.19 -22.83 10.51
N VAL A 583 -12.85 -22.70 11.66
CA VAL A 583 -14.15 -22.03 11.79
C VAL A 583 -14.17 -21.07 12.98
N HIS A 584 -15.06 -20.09 12.95
CA HIS A 584 -15.23 -19.09 13.97
C HIS A 584 -16.60 -19.23 14.66
N ILE A 585 -16.58 -19.67 15.90
CA ILE A 585 -17.84 -19.92 16.67
C ILE A 585 -18.39 -18.60 17.19
N LYS A 586 -19.64 -18.34 16.90
CA LYS A 586 -20.33 -17.13 17.36
C LYS A 586 -21.27 -17.43 18.53
N LEU A 587 -21.13 -16.66 19.62
CA LEU A 587 -22.04 -16.69 20.76
C LEU A 587 -22.95 -15.47 20.75
N ASP A 588 -24.23 -15.66 21.02
CA ASP A 588 -25.18 -14.59 21.26
C ASP A 588 -25.20 -14.23 22.75
N THR A 589 -24.74 -13.04 23.07
CA THR A 589 -24.67 -12.53 24.42
C THR A 589 -25.65 -11.38 24.68
N GLY A 590 -26.67 -11.24 23.85
CA GLY A 590 -27.71 -10.24 24.03
C GLY A 590 -27.98 -9.32 22.84
N MET A 591 -27.31 -9.57 21.69
CA MET A 591 -27.64 -8.87 20.45
C MET A 591 -28.87 -9.49 19.74
N HIS A 592 -29.12 -10.77 19.97
CA HIS A 592 -30.23 -11.54 19.42
C HIS A 592 -30.33 -11.51 17.88
N ARG A 593 -29.16 -11.53 17.24
CA ARG A 593 -29.04 -11.54 15.78
C ARG A 593 -28.65 -12.92 15.27
N MET A 594 -27.54 -13.47 15.69
CA MET A 594 -27.01 -14.79 15.36
C MET A 594 -26.02 -15.22 16.45
N GLY A 595 -25.95 -16.50 16.75
CA GLY A 595 -25.01 -17.10 17.70
C GLY A 595 -25.65 -18.19 18.56
N PHE A 596 -24.80 -19.04 19.13
CA PHE A 596 -25.22 -20.02 20.13
C PHE A 596 -25.45 -19.35 21.48
N ASP A 597 -26.44 -19.85 22.22
CA ASP A 597 -26.68 -19.41 23.59
C ASP A 597 -25.56 -19.91 24.52
N PRO A 598 -24.77 -18.99 25.13
CA PRO A 598 -23.66 -19.38 25.99
C PRO A 598 -24.06 -20.11 27.29
N GLU A 599 -25.32 -20.12 27.63
CA GLU A 599 -25.84 -20.80 28.83
C GLU A 599 -26.46 -22.16 28.51
N ASN A 600 -27.14 -22.28 27.36
CA ASN A 600 -27.94 -23.47 27.05
C ASN A 600 -27.34 -24.37 25.95
N ASP A 601 -26.58 -23.82 24.99
CA ASP A 601 -26.13 -24.56 23.80
C ASP A 601 -24.71 -25.15 23.92
N MET A 602 -23.92 -24.75 24.92
CA MET A 602 -22.49 -25.06 24.98
C MET A 602 -22.16 -26.53 25.09
N GLU A 603 -22.97 -27.32 25.85
CA GLU A 603 -22.73 -28.75 25.99
C GLU A 603 -22.93 -29.50 24.67
N GLU A 604 -24.02 -29.22 23.94
CA GLU A 604 -24.28 -29.84 22.64
C GLU A 604 -23.26 -29.38 21.60
N LEU A 605 -22.91 -28.09 21.57
CA LEU A 605 -21.91 -27.52 20.66
C LEU A 605 -20.55 -28.20 20.84
N ILE A 606 -20.06 -28.28 22.08
CA ILE A 606 -18.79 -28.95 22.40
C ILE A 606 -18.84 -30.43 22.02
N GLY A 607 -19.95 -31.10 22.35
CA GLY A 607 -20.16 -32.50 21.99
C GLY A 607 -20.03 -32.73 20.48
N LYS A 608 -20.71 -31.91 19.68
CA LYS A 608 -20.66 -32.00 18.21
C LYS A 608 -19.26 -31.70 17.65
N LEU A 609 -18.58 -30.66 18.15
CA LEU A 609 -17.25 -30.28 17.71
C LEU A 609 -16.17 -31.34 18.05
N LYS A 610 -16.33 -32.07 19.17
CA LYS A 610 -15.39 -33.11 19.60
C LYS A 610 -15.56 -34.44 18.85
N HIS A 611 -16.75 -34.76 18.35
CA HIS A 611 -17.03 -36.05 17.73
C HIS A 611 -16.80 -36.06 16.21
N GLN A 612 -16.05 -35.11 15.70
CA GLN A 612 -15.68 -35.00 14.28
C GLN A 612 -14.26 -34.42 14.14
N ASN A 613 -13.66 -34.56 12.94
CA ASN A 613 -12.35 -34.05 12.62
C ASN A 613 -12.33 -33.20 11.35
N ALA A 614 -13.50 -32.96 10.75
CA ALA A 614 -13.62 -32.19 9.52
C ALA A 614 -13.34 -30.68 9.72
N ILE A 615 -13.78 -30.11 10.85
CA ILE A 615 -13.59 -28.68 11.19
C ILE A 615 -12.94 -28.52 12.55
N ILE A 616 -12.31 -27.36 12.77
CA ILE A 616 -11.65 -27.01 14.04
C ILE A 616 -12.02 -25.59 14.47
N PRO A 617 -12.47 -25.37 15.71
CA PRO A 617 -12.75 -24.02 16.21
C PRO A 617 -11.45 -23.22 16.32
N ARG A 618 -11.24 -22.27 15.42
CA ARG A 618 -10.11 -21.33 15.39
C ARG A 618 -10.31 -20.19 16.37
N SER A 619 -11.53 -19.67 16.42
CA SER A 619 -11.89 -18.61 17.36
C SER A 619 -13.30 -18.76 17.88
N VAL A 620 -13.59 -18.06 18.96
CA VAL A 620 -14.93 -17.87 19.51
C VAL A 620 -15.17 -16.37 19.75
N PHE A 621 -16.32 -15.88 19.35
CA PHE A 621 -16.58 -14.45 19.45
C PHE A 621 -18.05 -14.09 19.71
N SER A 622 -18.24 -12.87 20.20
CA SER A 622 -19.54 -12.22 20.29
C SER A 622 -19.46 -10.78 19.79
N HIS A 623 -20.46 -9.96 20.02
CA HIS A 623 -20.51 -8.58 19.55
C HIS A 623 -21.12 -7.66 20.58
N PHE A 624 -20.42 -6.61 20.96
CA PHE A 624 -20.96 -5.57 21.83
C PHE A 624 -22.06 -4.80 21.12
N VAL A 625 -23.17 -4.56 21.82
CA VAL A 625 -24.34 -3.83 21.32
C VAL A 625 -24.19 -2.34 21.54
N GLY A 626 -23.67 -1.93 22.70
CA GLY A 626 -23.64 -0.53 23.13
C GLY A 626 -22.24 -0.05 23.57
N SER A 627 -21.16 -0.55 22.95
CA SER A 627 -19.80 -0.13 23.30
C SER A 627 -19.44 1.31 22.90
N ASP A 628 -20.29 1.96 22.15
CA ASP A 628 -20.17 3.36 21.67
C ASP A 628 -20.75 4.39 22.64
N ASP A 629 -21.54 3.97 23.66
CA ASP A 629 -22.21 4.86 24.61
C ASP A 629 -22.02 4.36 26.05
N ASP A 630 -21.47 5.20 26.92
CA ASP A 630 -21.19 4.90 28.33
C ASP A 630 -22.45 4.52 29.13
N SER A 631 -23.64 4.94 28.69
CA SER A 631 -24.91 4.58 29.33
C SER A 631 -25.24 3.09 29.27
N PHE A 632 -24.55 2.33 28.36
CA PHE A 632 -24.70 0.88 28.19
C PHE A 632 -23.57 0.07 28.80
N ASP A 633 -22.72 0.65 29.66
CA ASP A 633 -21.58 -0.04 30.25
C ASP A 633 -21.95 -1.26 31.09
N ASP A 634 -23.03 -1.17 31.88
CA ASP A 634 -23.55 -2.29 32.64
C ASP A 634 -24.04 -3.45 31.76
N PHE A 635 -24.70 -3.11 30.65
CA PHE A 635 -25.12 -4.11 29.66
C PHE A 635 -23.93 -4.73 28.95
N SER A 636 -22.96 -3.93 28.57
CA SER A 636 -21.70 -4.40 27.95
C SER A 636 -20.88 -5.27 28.92
N ALA A 637 -20.90 -4.96 30.21
CA ALA A 637 -20.29 -5.81 31.24
C ALA A 637 -20.98 -7.19 31.32
N HIS A 638 -22.31 -7.20 31.34
CA HIS A 638 -23.08 -8.45 31.34
C HIS A 638 -22.85 -9.29 30.06
N GLN A 639 -22.81 -8.64 28.88
CA GLN A 639 -22.45 -9.32 27.63
C GLN A 639 -21.06 -9.97 27.72
N PHE A 640 -20.10 -9.27 28.31
CA PHE A 640 -18.75 -9.78 28.49
C PHE A 640 -18.72 -10.98 29.45
N GLU A 641 -19.45 -10.96 30.57
CA GLU A 641 -19.55 -12.07 31.55
C GLU A 641 -20.09 -13.34 30.88
N LEU A 642 -21.19 -13.23 30.10
CA LEU A 642 -21.76 -14.35 29.37
C LEU A 642 -20.76 -14.90 28.34
N PHE A 643 -20.11 -14.01 27.59
CA PHE A 643 -19.09 -14.38 26.63
C PHE A 643 -17.89 -15.06 27.28
N ASP A 644 -17.36 -14.49 28.37
CA ASP A 644 -16.22 -15.03 29.10
C ASP A 644 -16.48 -16.45 29.61
N LYS A 645 -17.66 -16.67 30.20
CA LYS A 645 -18.11 -17.99 30.67
C LYS A 645 -18.16 -19.01 29.52
N GLY A 646 -18.92 -18.71 28.46
CA GLY A 646 -19.09 -19.65 27.33
C GLY A 646 -17.80 -19.91 26.55
N SER A 647 -17.01 -18.87 26.31
CA SER A 647 -15.73 -19.00 25.59
C SER A 647 -14.66 -19.76 26.39
N LYS A 648 -14.61 -19.61 27.71
CA LYS A 648 -13.73 -20.41 28.58
C LYS A 648 -14.16 -21.88 28.64
N GLN A 649 -15.47 -22.15 28.65
CA GLN A 649 -15.99 -23.51 28.62
C GLN A 649 -15.61 -24.20 27.29
N LEU A 650 -15.70 -23.49 26.16
CA LEU A 650 -15.26 -24.00 24.86
C LEU A 650 -13.73 -24.24 24.87
N GLN A 651 -12.94 -23.30 25.34
CA GLN A 651 -11.47 -23.46 25.40
C GLN A 651 -11.06 -24.65 26.26
N ALA A 652 -11.71 -24.86 27.39
CA ALA A 652 -11.40 -25.97 28.29
C ALA A 652 -11.66 -27.37 27.66
N ALA A 653 -12.44 -27.44 26.61
CA ALA A 653 -12.76 -28.67 25.90
C ALA A 653 -11.73 -29.06 24.83
N PHE A 654 -10.79 -28.18 24.48
CA PHE A 654 -9.81 -28.37 23.41
C PHE A 654 -8.39 -28.03 23.87
N ASP A 655 -7.40 -28.80 23.40
CA ASP A 655 -6.00 -28.62 23.75
C ASP A 655 -5.34 -27.46 22.97
N HIS A 656 -5.84 -27.15 21.76
CA HIS A 656 -5.32 -26.04 20.98
C HIS A 656 -5.92 -24.70 21.43
N LYS A 657 -5.19 -23.61 21.19
CA LYS A 657 -5.64 -22.25 21.50
C LYS A 657 -6.80 -21.85 20.59
N ILE A 658 -7.93 -21.48 21.20
CA ILE A 658 -9.08 -20.87 20.54
C ILE A 658 -9.03 -19.37 20.81
N LEU A 659 -8.93 -18.56 19.76
CA LEU A 659 -8.83 -17.10 19.88
C LEU A 659 -10.18 -16.53 20.34
N ARG A 660 -10.16 -15.73 21.39
CA ARG A 660 -11.36 -15.13 21.99
C ARG A 660 -11.47 -13.67 21.61
N HIS A 661 -12.62 -13.21 21.09
CA HIS A 661 -12.80 -11.81 20.75
C HIS A 661 -14.25 -11.31 20.86
N ILE A 662 -14.41 -10.06 21.32
CA ILE A 662 -15.73 -9.43 21.46
C ILE A 662 -15.70 -7.97 21.00
N CYS A 663 -14.57 -7.24 21.17
CA CYS A 663 -14.45 -5.83 20.85
C CYS A 663 -14.66 -5.55 19.36
N ASN A 664 -15.55 -4.58 19.06
CA ASN A 664 -15.66 -3.88 17.78
C ASN A 664 -14.82 -2.58 17.83
N SER A 665 -14.94 -1.68 16.85
CA SER A 665 -14.15 -0.43 16.79
C SER A 665 -14.29 0.40 18.07
N ALA A 666 -15.50 0.59 18.57
CA ALA A 666 -15.74 1.33 19.81
C ALA A 666 -15.18 0.61 21.03
N GLY A 667 -15.35 -0.72 21.10
CA GLY A 667 -14.84 -1.55 22.20
C GLY A 667 -13.31 -1.56 22.29
N ILE A 668 -12.60 -1.35 21.18
CA ILE A 668 -11.13 -1.24 21.20
C ILE A 668 -10.67 -0.06 22.07
N GLU A 669 -11.34 1.09 21.94
CA GLU A 669 -11.03 2.30 22.69
C GLU A 669 -11.62 2.25 24.11
N HIS A 670 -12.86 1.74 24.23
CA HIS A 670 -13.67 1.84 25.45
C HIS A 670 -13.28 0.79 26.51
N PHE A 671 -12.93 -0.43 26.07
CA PHE A 671 -12.71 -1.58 26.96
C PHE A 671 -11.34 -2.22 26.70
N PRO A 672 -10.21 -1.52 26.99
CA PRO A 672 -8.88 -2.05 26.74
C PRO A 672 -8.64 -3.41 27.44
N GLU A 673 -9.24 -3.62 28.62
CA GLU A 673 -9.13 -4.86 29.40
C GLU A 673 -9.93 -6.05 28.81
N ARG A 674 -10.83 -5.78 27.84
CA ARG A 674 -11.69 -6.78 27.17
C ARG A 674 -11.29 -7.10 25.73
N GLN A 675 -10.13 -6.61 25.27
CA GLN A 675 -9.63 -6.86 23.92
C GLN A 675 -9.30 -8.33 23.66
N LEU A 676 -8.89 -9.06 24.71
CA LEU A 676 -8.57 -10.49 24.69
C LEU A 676 -7.52 -10.84 23.61
N ASP A 677 -7.76 -11.92 22.84
CA ASP A 677 -6.80 -12.40 21.85
C ASP A 677 -6.92 -11.67 20.50
N MET A 678 -8.08 -11.05 20.21
CA MET A 678 -8.34 -10.45 18.93
C MET A 678 -9.43 -9.36 19.02
N CYS A 679 -9.34 -8.33 18.15
CA CYS A 679 -10.33 -7.25 18.00
C CYS A 679 -10.81 -7.16 16.56
N ARG A 680 -11.98 -6.54 16.33
CA ARG A 680 -12.55 -6.32 15.00
C ARG A 680 -12.70 -4.84 14.71
N LEU A 681 -11.93 -4.33 13.77
CA LEU A 681 -11.95 -2.94 13.32
C LEU A 681 -12.86 -2.79 12.10
N GLY A 682 -13.91 -2.02 12.23
CA GLY A 682 -14.89 -1.70 11.17
C GLY A 682 -14.81 -0.24 10.76
N LEU A 683 -15.82 0.56 11.13
CA LEU A 683 -15.98 1.96 10.70
C LEU A 683 -14.77 2.85 11.02
N GLY A 684 -14.09 2.56 12.13
CA GLY A 684 -12.88 3.27 12.51
C GLY A 684 -11.79 3.21 11.44
N LEU A 685 -11.68 2.10 10.70
CA LEU A 685 -10.73 1.97 9.59
C LEU A 685 -11.01 2.99 8.47
N TYR A 686 -12.29 3.30 8.25
CA TYR A 686 -12.75 4.24 7.22
C TYR A 686 -12.80 5.70 7.72
N GLY A 687 -12.18 5.95 8.86
CA GLY A 687 -11.92 7.29 9.38
C GLY A 687 -13.01 7.91 10.24
N ILE A 688 -13.95 7.11 10.72
CA ILE A 688 -15.03 7.60 11.58
C ILE A 688 -14.92 6.94 12.95
N ASN A 689 -14.68 7.75 13.98
CA ASN A 689 -14.63 7.28 15.35
C ASN A 689 -16.02 6.84 15.82
N SER A 690 -16.15 5.59 16.23
CA SER A 690 -17.43 4.99 16.58
C SER A 690 -18.00 5.51 17.89
N ARG A 691 -17.20 6.12 18.78
CA ARG A 691 -17.67 6.64 20.08
C ARG A 691 -18.21 8.06 20.01
N ASN A 692 -17.56 8.92 19.23
CA ASN A 692 -17.90 10.34 19.17
C ASN A 692 -18.42 10.81 17.81
N ASN A 693 -18.55 9.90 16.86
CA ASN A 693 -18.98 10.13 15.48
C ASN A 693 -18.16 11.23 14.76
N LYS A 694 -16.90 11.45 15.15
CA LYS A 694 -15.99 12.42 14.51
C LYS A 694 -15.09 11.75 13.50
N THR A 695 -14.65 12.52 12.51
CA THR A 695 -13.63 12.08 11.57
C THR A 695 -12.27 11.98 12.25
N ILE A 696 -11.58 10.84 12.08
CA ILE A 696 -10.18 10.62 12.49
C ILE A 696 -9.28 11.11 11.36
N ASN A 697 -9.22 10.32 10.25
CA ASN A 697 -8.60 10.75 9.00
C ASN A 697 -9.56 10.40 7.86
N CYS A 698 -9.87 11.33 6.99
CA CYS A 698 -10.84 11.15 5.91
C CYS A 698 -10.29 10.15 4.88
N VAL A 699 -10.99 9.03 4.70
CA VAL A 699 -10.63 8.00 3.71
C VAL A 699 -11.29 8.27 2.37
N SER A 700 -12.58 8.60 2.38
CA SER A 700 -13.39 8.68 1.16
C SER A 700 -13.90 10.09 0.92
N THR A 701 -13.65 10.64 -0.27
CA THR A 701 -14.16 11.93 -0.73
C THR A 701 -14.93 11.73 -2.03
N LEU A 702 -16.23 12.01 -2.02
CA LEU A 702 -17.08 11.95 -3.20
C LEU A 702 -17.15 13.30 -3.87
N LYS A 703 -16.66 13.37 -5.10
CA LYS A 703 -16.57 14.59 -5.91
C LYS A 703 -17.27 14.43 -7.25
N THR A 704 -17.75 15.56 -7.75
CA THR A 704 -18.28 15.70 -9.12
C THR A 704 -17.91 17.08 -9.67
N THR A 705 -18.47 17.46 -10.82
CA THR A 705 -18.22 18.77 -11.47
C THR A 705 -19.52 19.44 -11.86
N ILE A 706 -19.49 20.74 -12.09
CA ILE A 706 -20.62 21.48 -12.66
C ILE A 706 -20.71 21.16 -14.16
N LEU A 707 -21.84 20.61 -14.62
CA LEU A 707 -22.12 20.34 -16.03
C LEU A 707 -22.56 21.58 -16.79
N GLN A 708 -23.53 22.28 -16.23
CA GLN A 708 -24.20 23.41 -16.87
C GLN A 708 -24.77 24.37 -15.83
N MET A 709 -24.80 25.65 -16.17
CA MET A 709 -25.37 26.70 -15.32
C MET A 709 -26.55 27.38 -16.02
N HIS A 710 -27.63 27.64 -15.26
CA HIS A 710 -28.84 28.29 -15.75
C HIS A 710 -29.20 29.51 -14.92
N ASN A 711 -29.51 30.64 -15.57
CA ASN A 711 -30.14 31.78 -14.93
C ASN A 711 -31.65 31.55 -14.87
N VAL A 712 -32.19 31.39 -13.68
CA VAL A 712 -33.62 31.08 -13.46
C VAL A 712 -34.27 32.24 -12.70
N LYS A 713 -35.45 32.68 -13.17
CA LYS A 713 -36.13 33.80 -12.60
C LYS A 713 -36.90 33.46 -11.32
N ALA A 714 -37.06 34.47 -10.45
CA ALA A 714 -37.98 34.37 -9.31
C ALA A 714 -39.37 33.92 -9.75
N GLY A 715 -39.97 33.01 -9.02
CA GLY A 715 -41.29 32.40 -9.31
C GLY A 715 -41.22 31.17 -10.23
N ASP A 716 -40.09 30.91 -10.87
CA ASP A 716 -39.91 29.69 -11.63
C ASP A 716 -39.56 28.50 -10.69
N SER A 717 -39.80 27.30 -11.16
CA SER A 717 -39.59 26.08 -10.40
C SER A 717 -38.42 25.27 -10.93
N VAL A 718 -37.72 24.53 -10.05
CA VAL A 718 -36.61 23.66 -10.37
C VAL A 718 -36.97 22.18 -10.17
N GLY A 719 -36.69 21.34 -11.16
CA GLY A 719 -36.76 19.88 -11.09
C GLY A 719 -38.17 19.30 -11.19
N TYR A 720 -38.27 17.99 -11.01
CA TYR A 720 -39.49 17.21 -11.10
C TYR A 720 -40.55 17.65 -10.08
N SER A 721 -41.80 17.60 -10.49
CA SER A 721 -42.96 17.96 -9.70
C SER A 721 -42.98 19.40 -9.23
N ARG A 722 -42.10 20.26 -9.76
CA ARG A 722 -42.01 21.69 -9.42
C ARG A 722 -41.97 21.95 -7.89
N LYS A 723 -41.24 21.10 -7.16
CA LYS A 723 -41.22 21.10 -5.69
C LYS A 723 -40.57 22.35 -5.11
N THR A 724 -39.49 22.84 -5.74
CA THR A 724 -38.83 24.07 -5.30
C THR A 724 -39.19 25.19 -6.26
N ILE A 725 -39.83 26.24 -5.73
CA ILE A 725 -40.09 27.52 -6.44
C ILE A 725 -39.06 28.52 -5.92
N LEU A 726 -38.42 29.23 -6.82
CA LEU A 726 -37.40 30.21 -6.45
C LEU A 726 -38.02 31.52 -6.02
N ASP A 727 -37.56 32.08 -4.93
CA ASP A 727 -38.03 33.36 -4.34
C ASP A 727 -37.23 34.56 -4.88
N ARG A 728 -36.10 34.34 -5.53
CA ARG A 728 -35.26 35.35 -6.19
C ARG A 728 -34.71 34.84 -7.51
N ASP A 729 -34.25 35.76 -8.35
CA ASP A 729 -33.46 35.41 -9.51
C ASP A 729 -32.21 34.64 -9.06
N SER A 730 -32.01 33.47 -9.59
CA SER A 730 -30.99 32.53 -9.13
C SER A 730 -30.19 31.92 -10.26
N VAL A 731 -28.95 31.50 -9.93
CA VAL A 731 -28.09 30.69 -10.81
C VAL A 731 -28.14 29.25 -10.30
N ILE A 732 -28.70 28.37 -11.11
CA ILE A 732 -28.84 26.94 -10.78
C ILE A 732 -27.84 26.14 -11.61
N ALA A 733 -27.01 25.34 -10.96
CA ALA A 733 -26.05 24.46 -11.61
C ALA A 733 -26.54 23.01 -11.59
N ALA A 734 -26.36 22.30 -12.71
CA ALA A 734 -26.57 20.88 -12.82
C ALA A 734 -25.26 20.13 -12.59
N ILE A 735 -25.30 19.07 -11.78
CA ILE A 735 -24.15 18.20 -11.47
C ILE A 735 -24.48 16.74 -11.80
N PRO A 736 -23.53 15.95 -12.37
CA PRO A 736 -23.75 14.59 -12.87
C PRO A 736 -23.68 13.55 -11.76
N ILE A 737 -24.53 13.69 -10.75
CA ILE A 737 -24.70 12.71 -9.68
C ILE A 737 -26.17 12.66 -9.27
N GLY A 738 -26.72 11.47 -9.16
CA GLY A 738 -28.09 11.26 -8.75
C GLY A 738 -28.25 10.07 -7.79
N TYR A 739 -29.52 9.67 -7.56
CA TYR A 739 -29.77 8.57 -6.63
C TYR A 739 -29.29 7.19 -7.15
N ALA A 740 -29.08 7.02 -8.45
CA ALA A 740 -28.46 5.80 -8.98
C ALA A 740 -26.95 5.72 -8.70
N ASP A 741 -26.32 6.84 -8.36
CA ASP A 741 -24.92 6.91 -7.93
C ASP A 741 -24.75 6.75 -6.42
N GLY A 742 -25.87 6.86 -5.66
CA GLY A 742 -25.86 6.82 -4.21
C GLY A 742 -26.24 8.14 -3.52
N LEU A 743 -26.46 9.21 -4.28
CA LEU A 743 -26.95 10.48 -3.70
C LEU A 743 -28.43 10.38 -3.31
N ASN A 744 -28.69 10.18 -2.03
CA ASN A 744 -30.05 9.93 -1.55
C ASN A 744 -31.02 11.05 -1.94
N ARG A 745 -32.20 10.67 -2.49
CA ARG A 745 -33.22 11.62 -2.98
C ARG A 745 -33.76 12.54 -1.90
N ARG A 746 -33.74 12.13 -0.62
CA ARG A 746 -34.18 12.95 0.54
C ARG A 746 -33.30 14.19 0.79
N LEU A 747 -32.08 14.23 0.22
CA LEU A 747 -31.19 15.38 0.34
C LEU A 747 -31.60 16.58 -0.52
N GLY A 748 -32.49 16.39 -1.51
CA GLY A 748 -33.03 17.45 -2.37
C GLY A 748 -33.90 18.47 -1.64
N ASN A 749 -34.40 19.45 -2.38
CA ASN A 749 -35.35 20.47 -1.90
C ASN A 749 -34.83 21.28 -0.69
N ARG A 750 -33.56 21.68 -0.71
CA ARG A 750 -32.86 22.46 0.32
C ARG A 750 -32.71 21.74 1.67
N HIS A 751 -32.86 20.41 1.71
CA HIS A 751 -32.63 19.65 2.95
C HIS A 751 -31.11 19.47 3.23
N ALA A 752 -30.28 19.43 2.18
CA ALA A 752 -28.85 19.30 2.30
C ALA A 752 -28.13 20.20 1.29
N TYR A 753 -26.82 20.24 1.39
CA TYR A 753 -25.93 21.01 0.53
C TYR A 753 -24.67 20.19 0.16
N CYS A 754 -23.99 20.63 -0.88
CA CYS A 754 -22.62 20.25 -1.23
C CYS A 754 -21.70 21.47 -1.15
N LEU A 755 -20.41 21.31 -1.43
CA LEU A 755 -19.45 22.40 -1.47
C LEU A 755 -19.00 22.67 -2.92
N VAL A 756 -19.09 23.93 -3.33
CA VAL A 756 -18.52 24.44 -4.58
C VAL A 756 -17.48 25.50 -4.21
N ASN A 757 -16.23 25.30 -4.58
CA ASN A 757 -15.13 26.20 -4.19
C ASN A 757 -15.09 26.49 -2.66
N GLY A 758 -15.39 25.46 -1.84
CA GLY A 758 -15.43 25.56 -0.37
C GLY A 758 -16.65 26.26 0.20
N GLN A 759 -17.63 26.68 -0.63
CA GLN A 759 -18.85 27.35 -0.22
C GLN A 759 -20.07 26.45 -0.33
N LYS A 760 -21.02 26.59 0.57
CA LYS A 760 -22.25 25.77 0.60
C LYS A 760 -23.18 26.10 -0.57
N ALA A 761 -23.54 25.08 -1.33
CA ALA A 761 -24.53 25.12 -2.40
C ALA A 761 -25.66 24.14 -2.09
N ASP A 762 -26.87 24.65 -1.83
CA ASP A 762 -28.03 23.83 -1.47
C ASP A 762 -28.52 23.02 -2.66
N TYR A 763 -28.92 21.75 -2.44
CA TYR A 763 -29.64 20.99 -3.45
C TYR A 763 -31.03 21.57 -3.65
N VAL A 764 -31.38 21.93 -4.88
CA VAL A 764 -32.69 22.48 -5.23
C VAL A 764 -33.49 21.54 -6.13
N GLY A 765 -34.80 21.44 -5.89
CA GLY A 765 -35.65 20.47 -6.55
C GLY A 765 -35.38 19.02 -6.09
N ASN A 766 -36.08 18.10 -6.69
CA ASN A 766 -35.88 16.67 -6.42
C ASN A 766 -34.58 16.20 -7.11
N ILE A 767 -33.74 15.47 -6.39
CA ILE A 767 -32.60 14.76 -6.98
C ILE A 767 -33.12 13.75 -8.00
N CYS A 768 -32.58 13.79 -9.21
CA CYS A 768 -32.92 12.90 -10.31
C CYS A 768 -32.13 11.59 -10.24
N MET A 769 -32.31 10.69 -11.21
CA MET A 769 -31.59 9.42 -11.26
C MET A 769 -30.08 9.62 -11.44
N ASP A 770 -29.68 10.52 -12.35
CA ASP A 770 -28.31 10.69 -12.80
C ASP A 770 -27.80 12.13 -12.61
N VAL A 771 -28.63 13.07 -12.22
CA VAL A 771 -28.31 14.51 -12.12
C VAL A 771 -28.98 15.11 -10.88
N ALA A 772 -28.31 16.03 -10.23
CA ALA A 772 -28.87 16.90 -9.20
C ALA A 772 -28.66 18.37 -9.57
N MET A 773 -29.51 19.24 -9.04
CA MET A 773 -29.42 20.69 -9.22
C MET A 773 -29.06 21.34 -7.89
N ILE A 774 -28.15 22.33 -7.95
CA ILE A 774 -27.65 23.09 -6.81
C ILE A 774 -27.77 24.59 -7.04
N ASP A 775 -28.04 25.34 -5.98
CA ASP A 775 -28.11 26.80 -6.02
C ASP A 775 -26.70 27.38 -5.82
N VAL A 776 -26.16 28.01 -6.87
CA VAL A 776 -24.83 28.64 -6.88
C VAL A 776 -24.92 30.17 -7.07
N THR A 777 -26.08 30.78 -6.76
CA THR A 777 -26.36 32.20 -7.01
C THR A 777 -25.29 33.11 -6.44
N ASP A 778 -24.81 32.82 -5.23
CA ASP A 778 -23.88 33.67 -4.50
C ASP A 778 -22.43 33.12 -4.55
N ILE A 779 -22.17 32.14 -5.41
CA ILE A 779 -20.88 31.45 -5.50
C ILE A 779 -20.22 31.78 -6.83
N ALA A 780 -19.00 32.30 -6.76
CA ALA A 780 -18.18 32.51 -7.96
C ALA A 780 -17.69 31.16 -8.49
N CYS A 781 -18.34 30.65 -9.53
CA CYS A 781 -18.02 29.37 -10.16
C CYS A 781 -18.38 29.36 -11.66
N LYS A 782 -17.90 28.34 -12.36
CA LYS A 782 -18.13 28.09 -13.78
C LYS A 782 -18.34 26.62 -14.06
N GLU A 783 -18.81 26.28 -15.26
CA GLU A 783 -18.89 24.91 -15.74
C GLU A 783 -17.52 24.25 -15.70
N GLY A 784 -17.48 23.00 -15.21
CA GLY A 784 -16.27 22.23 -14.96
C GLY A 784 -15.65 22.40 -13.55
N ASP A 785 -16.11 23.36 -12.75
CA ASP A 785 -15.60 23.52 -11.38
C ASP A 785 -15.97 22.33 -10.50
N PRO A 786 -15.08 21.93 -9.55
CA PRO A 786 -15.28 20.77 -8.70
C PRO A 786 -16.35 21.02 -7.64
N VAL A 787 -17.11 19.96 -7.35
CA VAL A 787 -18.15 19.94 -6.33
C VAL A 787 -17.87 18.78 -5.36
N GLU A 788 -17.70 19.06 -4.07
CA GLU A 788 -17.56 18.05 -3.02
C GLU A 788 -18.91 17.71 -2.42
N ILE A 789 -19.31 16.44 -2.55
CA ILE A 789 -20.57 15.93 -2.02
C ILE A 789 -20.42 15.55 -0.55
N PHE A 790 -19.35 14.85 -0.21
CA PHE A 790 -18.83 14.64 1.14
C PHE A 790 -17.34 14.32 1.06
N GLY A 791 -16.61 14.54 2.15
CA GLY A 791 -15.18 14.26 2.21
C GLY A 791 -14.47 15.00 3.32
N GLU A 792 -13.31 15.55 3.00
CA GLU A 792 -12.45 16.23 3.98
C GLU A 792 -13.09 17.51 4.53
N HIS A 793 -13.74 18.30 3.66
CA HIS A 793 -14.32 19.59 4.05
C HIS A 793 -15.82 19.51 4.37
N LEU A 794 -16.49 18.44 3.94
CA LEU A 794 -17.87 18.14 4.25
C LEU A 794 -17.97 16.71 4.77
N PRO A 795 -17.87 16.48 6.08
CA PRO A 795 -17.90 15.13 6.65
C PRO A 795 -19.16 14.36 6.26
N VAL A 796 -19.02 13.07 5.95
CA VAL A 796 -20.16 12.19 5.59
C VAL A 796 -21.22 12.13 6.69
N GLN A 797 -20.82 12.35 7.94
CA GLN A 797 -21.72 12.45 9.10
C GLN A 797 -22.77 13.53 8.93
N THR A 798 -22.43 14.64 8.27
CA THR A 798 -23.40 15.71 7.96
C THR A 798 -24.55 15.18 7.12
N LEU A 799 -24.27 14.32 6.14
CA LEU A 799 -25.31 13.71 5.31
C LEU A 799 -26.10 12.64 6.07
N SER A 800 -25.43 11.80 6.87
CA SER A 800 -26.12 10.78 7.68
C SER A 800 -27.05 11.41 8.72
N ASP A 801 -26.64 12.51 9.35
CA ASP A 801 -27.46 13.22 10.33
C ASP A 801 -28.74 13.81 9.67
N ILE A 802 -28.59 14.44 8.50
CA ILE A 802 -29.75 14.95 7.72
C ILE A 802 -30.69 13.82 7.30
N LEU A 803 -30.13 12.66 6.96
CA LEU A 803 -30.93 11.50 6.54
C LEU A 803 -31.52 10.71 7.71
N GLU A 804 -31.17 11.07 8.97
CA GLU A 804 -31.51 10.34 10.19
C GLU A 804 -31.06 8.86 10.12
N THR A 805 -29.81 8.67 9.69
CA THR A 805 -29.18 7.36 9.55
C THR A 805 -27.72 7.39 10.03
N ILE A 806 -26.97 6.34 9.74
CA ILE A 806 -25.58 6.18 10.14
C ILE A 806 -24.63 6.32 8.94
N PRO A 807 -23.38 6.76 9.16
CA PRO A 807 -22.39 6.90 8.08
C PRO A 807 -22.17 5.63 7.25
N TYR A 808 -22.32 4.45 7.87
CA TYR A 808 -22.25 3.15 7.17
C TYR A 808 -23.16 3.09 5.95
N GLU A 809 -24.43 3.51 6.12
CA GLU A 809 -25.42 3.44 5.05
C GLU A 809 -25.03 4.40 3.91
N VAL A 810 -24.62 5.62 4.24
CA VAL A 810 -24.21 6.60 3.22
C VAL A 810 -23.03 6.10 2.41
N LEU A 811 -21.98 5.57 3.06
CA LEU A 811 -20.80 5.06 2.38
C LEU A 811 -21.10 3.84 1.50
N THR A 812 -21.87 2.88 2.02
CA THR A 812 -22.15 1.61 1.31
C THR A 812 -23.17 1.75 0.17
N THR A 813 -23.91 2.86 0.11
CA THR A 813 -24.86 3.12 -1.00
C THR A 813 -24.19 3.69 -2.24
N ILE A 814 -22.92 4.08 -2.17
CA ILE A 814 -22.20 4.58 -3.36
C ILE A 814 -22.08 3.47 -4.39
N SER A 815 -22.74 3.65 -5.52
CA SER A 815 -22.84 2.67 -6.60
C SER A 815 -21.48 2.34 -7.21
N ASN A 816 -21.33 1.10 -7.67
CA ASN A 816 -20.12 0.65 -8.38
C ASN A 816 -19.90 1.36 -9.72
N ARG A 817 -20.87 2.09 -10.24
CA ARG A 817 -20.70 2.93 -11.43
C ARG A 817 -19.93 4.23 -11.14
N VAL A 818 -19.87 4.68 -9.87
CA VAL A 818 -18.96 5.75 -9.44
C VAL A 818 -17.54 5.21 -9.40
N LYS A 819 -16.64 5.82 -10.17
CA LYS A 819 -15.25 5.37 -10.26
C LYS A 819 -14.51 5.63 -8.93
N ARG A 820 -13.85 4.59 -8.40
CA ARG A 820 -12.92 4.73 -7.27
C ARG A 820 -11.56 5.14 -7.80
N VAL A 821 -10.98 6.15 -7.18
CA VAL A 821 -9.63 6.65 -7.49
C VAL A 821 -8.81 6.56 -6.22
N TYR A 822 -7.80 5.69 -6.23
CA TYR A 822 -6.96 5.45 -5.05
C TYR A 822 -5.70 6.29 -5.14
N PHE A 823 -5.29 6.87 -4.01
CA PHE A 823 -4.01 7.52 -3.92
C PHE A 823 -3.29 7.13 -2.63
N GLN A 824 -1.97 7.00 -2.76
CA GLN A 824 -1.06 6.64 -1.71
C GLN A 824 0.26 7.37 -1.97
N ASP A 825 0.69 8.25 -1.05
CA ASP A 825 1.94 9.01 -1.16
C ASP A 825 3.19 8.12 -0.99
#